data_0031e64dd2917f70c53195a07ddb6386
#
_entry.id   0031e64dd2917f70c53195a07ddb6386
#
_cell.length_a   1.000
_cell.length_b   1.000
_cell.length_c   1.000
_cell.angle_alpha   90.00
_cell.angle_beta   90.00
_cell.angle_gamma   90.00
#
_symmetry.space_group_name_H-M   'P 1'
#
loop_
_entity.id
_entity.type
_entity.pdbx_description
1 polymer ?
#
loop_
_entity_poly.entity_id
_entity_poly.type
_entity_poly.pdbx_seq_one_letter_code
_entity_poly.pdbx_strand_id
1 'polypeptide(L)'
;MSGSGDTTLVHAGTFAVLGADGGVTGRRGTSPDGLFHRDARHLSGWTLSVDGAAPAVLVPSSGEGTSQSVLTPPGTRDEPAAYTVFREQAVDSGVLTERLRLVNNRRTPVAAALSLTADADFADQFELRSDKRSYDKDGARHTAHTRTDGVTFTYERGAWISRTEVHASPAPDAVRAPGPGTARRLDWHLEIPAHGTAELLLSVMAHAHGASAPARPGTPAQAVAGQSADTAAFTEAPLPLPPDAPDGLAAACARGLSDLAALRVPATGPDGERLRVPAAGIPWFLTLFGRDSLFTSLFALPYRPELAEDTLMALAATQGTGYDAGRGEQPGRIVHEIRHGELAHFRQVPYGRYYGSVDSTPLFLVLLNSFTETTGDTALAARLEPQARAAVEWMFRDGGLGDGGYLVYSPDPQGLMNQNWKDSEGAICFLDGTQAEGPIAVAEAQGYAYDALVRTARTAREVWGDAAYADRLDDAAAELRERFLRDFWMAGPDFPALALDGRGRQVDSPASDAGHLLWSGILDDPRARRVGSRLLEPDFFSGWSIRTLASGVPAYHPLSYHRGTAWPHDNAVILLGLARYGLFEEARTLALGLLDASAHHGHRLPEVMAGYSRSEHPRPVPYPHSCSPQAWAAATPLAVLTALRAERAYRDAQV
;
A
#
# COMPACT_ATOMS: atom_id res chain seq x y z
N MET A 1 3.25 12.43 0.77
CA MET A 1 3.32 13.40 -0.34
C MET A 1 4.76 13.41 -0.83
N SER A 2 4.97 13.14 -2.12
CA SER A 2 6.22 13.47 -2.78
C SER A 2 6.60 14.91 -2.42
N GLY A 3 7.89 15.21 -2.24
CA GLY A 3 8.36 16.57 -2.03
C GLY A 3 7.70 17.50 -3.04
N SER A 4 7.46 18.77 -2.69
CA SER A 4 6.73 19.71 -3.55
C SER A 4 7.37 19.78 -4.94
N GLY A 5 6.78 19.08 -5.92
CA GLY A 5 7.24 19.01 -7.31
C GLY A 5 7.62 17.63 -7.85
N ASP A 6 7.56 16.55 -7.04
CA ASP A 6 7.84 15.20 -7.53
C ASP A 6 6.58 14.56 -8.16
N THR A 7 6.77 13.84 -9.26
CA THR A 7 5.74 13.03 -9.92
C THR A 7 6.01 11.55 -9.67
N THR A 8 4.98 10.80 -9.30
CA THR A 8 5.06 9.36 -9.08
C THR A 8 4.26 8.62 -10.14
N LEU A 9 4.91 7.70 -10.83
CA LEU A 9 4.32 6.76 -11.77
C LEU A 9 4.34 5.37 -11.17
N VAL A 10 3.26 4.59 -11.31
CA VAL A 10 3.20 3.21 -10.81
C VAL A 10 2.35 2.33 -11.71
N HIS A 11 2.86 1.14 -12.02
CA HIS A 11 2.12 0.07 -12.71
C HIS A 11 2.80 -1.30 -12.54
N ALA A 12 2.01 -2.34 -12.33
CA ALA A 12 2.43 -3.75 -12.34
C ALA A 12 3.73 -4.05 -11.55
N GLY A 13 3.81 -3.57 -10.30
CA GLY A 13 4.96 -3.82 -9.42
C GLY A 13 6.20 -2.98 -9.71
N THR A 14 6.04 -1.92 -10.50
CA THR A 14 7.10 -0.96 -10.83
C THR A 14 6.64 0.45 -10.53
N PHE A 15 7.48 1.27 -9.92
CA PHE A 15 7.19 2.69 -9.76
C PHE A 15 8.44 3.54 -10.03
N ALA A 16 8.21 4.78 -10.44
CA ALA A 16 9.24 5.80 -10.57
C ALA A 16 8.83 7.06 -9.81
N VAL A 17 9.78 7.67 -9.12
CA VAL A 17 9.64 8.99 -8.49
C VAL A 17 10.60 9.93 -9.22
N LEU A 18 10.04 10.96 -9.86
CA LEU A 18 10.70 11.86 -10.79
C LEU A 18 10.62 13.30 -10.27
N GLY A 19 11.70 14.04 -10.36
CA GLY A 19 11.75 15.46 -10.03
C GLY A 19 10.95 16.34 -11.00
N ALA A 20 10.88 17.63 -10.73
CA ALA A 20 10.13 18.61 -11.53
C ALA A 20 10.54 18.67 -13.00
N ASP A 21 11.79 18.36 -13.32
CA ASP A 21 12.31 18.26 -14.69
C ASP A 21 12.13 16.86 -15.32
N GLY A 22 11.56 15.89 -14.59
CA GLY A 22 11.47 14.48 -14.94
C GLY A 22 12.77 13.71 -14.68
N GLY A 23 13.72 14.30 -13.96
CA GLY A 23 15.00 13.68 -13.60
C GLY A 23 14.98 12.85 -12.33
N VAL A 24 16.10 12.15 -12.08
CA VAL A 24 16.39 11.37 -10.87
C VAL A 24 17.77 11.77 -10.37
N THR A 25 17.91 12.02 -9.07
CA THR A 25 19.12 12.54 -8.43
C THR A 25 19.74 11.62 -7.39
N GLY A 26 19.12 10.48 -7.08
CA GLY A 26 19.60 9.50 -6.12
C GLY A 26 19.27 9.83 -4.67
N ARG A 27 18.22 10.63 -4.43
CA ARG A 27 17.77 10.97 -3.07
C ARG A 27 17.45 9.71 -2.27
N ARG A 28 17.61 9.83 -0.95
CA ARG A 28 17.31 8.79 0.06
C ARG A 28 16.40 9.38 1.16
N GLY A 29 16.05 8.59 2.13
CA GLY A 29 15.26 9.01 3.28
C GLY A 29 13.76 8.98 2.98
N THR A 30 13.03 9.99 3.42
CA THR A 30 11.56 10.01 3.41
C THR A 30 10.92 10.13 2.03
N SER A 31 11.68 10.62 1.05
CA SER A 31 11.21 10.81 -0.33
C SER A 31 12.32 10.41 -1.32
N PRO A 32 12.61 9.11 -1.45
CA PRO A 32 13.61 8.63 -2.41
C PRO A 32 13.10 8.81 -3.83
N ASP A 33 14.00 9.20 -4.75
CA ASP A 33 13.71 9.24 -6.18
C ASP A 33 14.37 8.06 -6.91
N GLY A 34 13.89 7.74 -8.11
CA GLY A 34 14.43 6.64 -8.91
C GLY A 34 13.38 5.82 -9.62
N LEU A 35 13.85 4.76 -10.30
CA LEU A 35 13.03 3.65 -10.79
C LEU A 35 13.18 2.48 -9.83
N PHE A 36 12.05 1.97 -9.34
CA PHE A 36 11.99 0.89 -8.36
C PHE A 36 11.26 -0.32 -8.93
N HIS A 37 11.83 -1.48 -8.70
CA HIS A 37 11.23 -2.76 -9.06
C HIS A 37 11.70 -3.84 -8.08
N ARG A 38 10.76 -4.64 -7.54
CA ARG A 38 11.06 -5.74 -6.60
C ARG A 38 11.97 -5.33 -5.43
N ASP A 39 11.56 -4.32 -4.70
CA ASP A 39 12.22 -3.79 -3.49
C ASP A 39 13.64 -3.26 -3.71
N ALA A 40 14.04 -2.99 -4.95
CA ALA A 40 15.34 -2.42 -5.29
C ALA A 40 15.21 -1.19 -6.20
N ARG A 41 16.10 -0.21 -6.02
CA ARG A 41 16.23 0.95 -6.90
C ARG A 41 17.12 0.60 -8.09
N HIS A 42 16.54 0.47 -9.27
CA HIS A 42 17.24 0.14 -10.52
C HIS A 42 17.78 1.35 -11.28
N LEU A 43 17.32 2.56 -10.98
CA LEU A 43 17.81 3.81 -11.55
C LEU A 43 17.97 4.83 -10.43
N SER A 44 19.19 5.26 -10.14
CA SER A 44 19.52 6.24 -9.10
C SER A 44 20.03 7.56 -9.67
N GLY A 45 20.29 7.63 -10.97
CA GLY A 45 20.70 8.85 -11.68
C GLY A 45 20.04 8.90 -13.05
N TRP A 46 19.38 10.05 -13.38
CA TRP A 46 18.74 10.28 -14.66
C TRP A 46 18.62 11.79 -14.91
N THR A 47 19.75 12.40 -15.26
CA THR A 47 19.88 13.87 -15.32
C THR A 47 20.10 14.32 -16.75
N LEU A 48 19.16 15.10 -17.29
CA LEU A 48 19.24 15.73 -18.62
C LEU A 48 20.02 17.06 -18.54
N SER A 49 20.89 17.27 -19.49
CA SER A 49 21.58 18.55 -19.76
C SER A 49 21.30 18.95 -21.19
N VAL A 50 21.04 20.23 -21.42
CA VAL A 50 20.80 20.82 -22.72
C VAL A 50 21.83 21.94 -22.97
N ASP A 51 22.56 21.88 -24.10
CA ASP A 51 23.62 22.79 -24.44
C ASP A 51 24.66 22.97 -23.30
N GLY A 52 24.97 21.88 -22.60
CA GLY A 52 25.92 21.82 -21.50
C GLY A 52 25.46 22.36 -20.15
N ALA A 53 24.20 22.76 -20.01
CA ALA A 53 23.61 23.28 -18.78
C ALA A 53 22.36 22.49 -18.34
N ALA A 54 21.97 22.62 -17.09
CA ALA A 54 20.68 22.14 -16.63
C ALA A 54 19.54 22.89 -17.34
N PRO A 55 18.51 22.23 -17.85
CA PRO A 55 17.39 22.89 -18.51
C PRO A 55 16.57 23.75 -17.55
N ALA A 56 16.03 24.87 -18.04
CA ALA A 56 15.01 25.61 -17.32
C ALA A 56 13.67 24.90 -17.44
N VAL A 57 12.97 24.71 -16.32
CA VAL A 57 11.66 24.05 -16.26
C VAL A 57 10.57 25.10 -16.51
N LEU A 58 9.85 24.98 -17.61
CA LEU A 58 8.70 25.84 -17.95
C LEU A 58 7.40 25.26 -17.41
N VAL A 59 7.23 23.94 -17.52
CA VAL A 59 6.13 23.18 -16.93
C VAL A 59 6.73 22.02 -16.14
N PRO A 60 6.53 21.98 -14.81
CA PRO A 60 7.06 20.89 -14.01
C PRO A 60 6.40 19.57 -14.37
N SER A 61 7.14 18.49 -14.15
CA SER A 61 6.66 17.13 -14.30
C SER A 61 5.34 16.94 -13.56
N SER A 62 4.33 16.45 -14.26
CA SER A 62 3.00 16.17 -13.72
C SER A 62 2.27 15.16 -14.60
N GLY A 63 1.26 14.49 -14.03
CA GLY A 63 0.39 13.58 -14.75
C GLY A 63 0.13 12.28 -13.99
N GLU A 64 -0.83 11.52 -14.50
CA GLU A 64 -1.22 10.21 -13.99
C GLU A 64 -1.03 9.17 -15.09
N GLY A 65 -0.34 8.07 -14.79
CA GLY A 65 0.04 7.08 -15.79
C GLY A 65 1.20 7.52 -16.70
N THR A 66 1.23 8.81 -17.10
CA THR A 66 2.38 9.46 -17.75
C THR A 66 2.82 10.69 -16.99
N SER A 67 4.14 10.94 -16.96
CA SER A 67 4.72 12.21 -16.55
C SER A 67 5.00 13.05 -17.80
N GLN A 68 4.60 14.32 -17.76
CA GLN A 68 4.91 15.29 -18.82
C GLN A 68 5.56 16.53 -18.22
N SER A 69 6.68 16.97 -18.80
CA SER A 69 7.33 18.23 -18.46
C SER A 69 7.74 18.99 -19.73
N VAL A 70 7.85 20.32 -19.59
CA VAL A 70 8.32 21.19 -20.68
C VAL A 70 9.56 21.93 -20.21
N LEU A 71 10.63 21.74 -20.93
CA LEU A 71 11.95 22.23 -20.60
C LEU A 71 12.50 23.09 -21.74
N THR A 72 13.50 23.91 -21.44
CA THR A 72 14.16 24.72 -22.45
C THR A 72 15.64 24.96 -22.08
N PRO A 73 16.54 25.13 -23.02
CA PRO A 73 17.86 25.70 -22.72
C PRO A 73 17.72 27.03 -21.97
N PRO A 74 18.69 27.44 -21.15
CA PRO A 74 18.71 28.77 -20.58
C PRO A 74 18.58 29.83 -21.67
N GLY A 75 17.71 30.81 -21.45
CA GLY A 75 17.50 31.92 -22.38
C GLY A 75 17.24 33.21 -21.60
N THR A 76 17.27 34.34 -22.32
CA THR A 76 16.97 35.67 -21.77
C THR A 76 15.76 36.26 -22.51
N ARG A 77 15.28 37.41 -22.05
CA ARG A 77 14.19 38.13 -22.73
C ARG A 77 14.60 38.56 -24.14
N ASP A 78 15.87 38.97 -24.31
CA ASP A 78 16.40 39.50 -25.59
C ASP A 78 16.91 38.37 -26.51
N GLU A 79 17.33 37.25 -25.92
CA GLU A 79 17.72 36.02 -26.62
C GLU A 79 16.89 34.84 -26.08
N PRO A 80 15.67 34.67 -26.57
CA PRO A 80 14.81 33.55 -26.12
C PRO A 80 15.39 32.23 -26.62
N ALA A 81 15.11 31.16 -25.84
CA ALA A 81 15.60 29.81 -26.12
C ALA A 81 15.31 29.37 -27.56
N ALA A 82 16.31 28.79 -28.21
CA ALA A 82 16.24 28.42 -29.62
C ALA A 82 15.24 27.25 -29.85
N TYR A 83 15.08 26.37 -28.87
CA TYR A 83 14.19 25.23 -28.95
C TYR A 83 13.55 24.91 -27.59
N THR A 84 12.48 24.12 -27.62
CA THR A 84 11.77 23.63 -26.46
C THR A 84 11.86 22.11 -26.43
N VAL A 85 12.04 21.50 -25.24
CA VAL A 85 12.06 20.06 -25.02
C VAL A 85 10.80 19.64 -24.33
N PHE A 86 9.98 18.82 -24.97
CA PHE A 86 8.83 18.12 -24.37
C PHE A 86 9.32 16.75 -23.93
N ARG A 87 9.25 16.49 -22.63
CA ARG A 87 9.66 15.24 -21.98
C ARG A 87 8.43 14.48 -21.53
N GLU A 88 8.27 13.24 -21.98
CA GLU A 88 7.16 12.38 -21.64
C GLU A 88 7.70 11.05 -21.14
N GLN A 89 7.19 10.56 -19.99
CA GLN A 89 7.68 9.35 -19.34
C GLN A 89 6.51 8.47 -18.87
N ALA A 90 6.69 7.14 -18.93
CA ALA A 90 5.74 6.16 -18.43
C ALA A 90 6.49 4.94 -17.87
N VAL A 91 5.87 4.22 -16.90
CA VAL A 91 6.41 2.96 -16.35
C VAL A 91 5.49 1.81 -16.69
N ASP A 92 6.07 0.63 -16.94
CA ASP A 92 5.30 -0.61 -17.09
C ASP A 92 6.20 -1.82 -16.81
N SER A 93 5.78 -2.71 -15.89
CA SER A 93 6.36 -4.07 -15.71
C SER A 93 7.89 -4.11 -15.73
N GLY A 94 8.56 -3.28 -14.94
CA GLY A 94 10.03 -3.20 -14.85
C GLY A 94 10.68 -2.27 -15.87
N VAL A 95 9.92 -1.46 -16.63
CA VAL A 95 10.46 -0.54 -17.63
C VAL A 95 10.03 0.90 -17.37
N LEU A 96 10.98 1.84 -17.45
CA LEU A 96 10.70 3.27 -17.66
C LEU A 96 10.94 3.58 -19.12
N THR A 97 9.91 4.09 -19.81
CA THR A 97 10.00 4.55 -21.19
C THR A 97 9.92 6.07 -21.23
N GLU A 98 10.78 6.69 -22.02
CA GLU A 98 10.84 8.15 -22.13
C GLU A 98 10.90 8.58 -23.60
N ARG A 99 10.21 9.67 -23.92
CA ARG A 99 10.31 10.40 -25.18
C ARG A 99 10.73 11.83 -24.92
N LEU A 100 11.81 12.27 -25.58
CA LEU A 100 12.23 13.66 -25.65
C LEU A 100 11.94 14.17 -27.06
N ARG A 101 11.03 15.14 -27.18
CA ARG A 101 10.70 15.80 -28.44
C ARG A 101 11.16 17.25 -28.37
N LEU A 102 12.15 17.57 -29.20
CA LEU A 102 12.70 18.93 -29.36
C LEU A 102 11.94 19.63 -30.48
N VAL A 103 11.53 20.86 -30.23
CA VAL A 103 10.82 21.71 -31.20
C VAL A 103 11.65 22.98 -31.43
N ASN A 104 12.11 23.22 -32.66
CA ASN A 104 12.83 24.42 -33.01
C ASN A 104 11.90 25.63 -33.12
N ASN A 105 12.16 26.66 -32.32
CA ASN A 105 11.39 27.90 -32.25
C ASN A 105 11.81 28.94 -33.30
N ARG A 106 12.87 28.67 -34.07
CA ARG A 106 13.46 29.60 -35.04
C ARG A 106 13.14 29.26 -36.48
N ARG A 107 13.28 30.28 -37.37
CA ARG A 107 13.08 30.13 -38.82
C ARG A 107 14.31 29.55 -39.53
N THR A 108 15.37 29.24 -38.82
CA THR A 108 16.61 28.63 -39.31
C THR A 108 16.85 27.31 -38.58
N PRO A 109 17.58 26.35 -39.16
CA PRO A 109 18.01 25.16 -38.45
C PRO A 109 18.77 25.52 -37.17
N VAL A 110 18.64 24.68 -36.14
CA VAL A 110 19.29 24.86 -34.83
C VAL A 110 20.02 23.57 -34.46
N ALA A 111 21.28 23.69 -34.06
CA ALA A 111 22.01 22.59 -33.43
C ALA A 111 21.65 22.52 -31.92
N ALA A 112 21.34 21.34 -31.42
CA ALA A 112 21.08 21.08 -30.01
C ALA A 112 22.07 20.02 -29.51
N ALA A 113 22.75 20.29 -28.40
CA ALA A 113 23.60 19.34 -27.72
C ALA A 113 22.87 18.78 -26.48
N LEU A 114 22.46 17.52 -26.52
CA LEU A 114 21.84 16.84 -25.38
C LEU A 114 22.85 15.93 -24.71
N SER A 115 22.80 15.88 -23.41
CA SER A 115 23.49 14.89 -22.59
C SER A 115 22.58 14.33 -21.53
N LEU A 116 22.60 13.00 -21.35
CA LEU A 116 21.86 12.31 -20.31
C LEU A 116 22.83 11.52 -19.45
N THR A 117 22.90 11.83 -18.16
CA THR A 117 23.69 11.07 -17.20
C THR A 117 22.79 10.04 -16.50
N ALA A 118 23.15 8.76 -16.63
CA ALA A 118 22.46 7.62 -16.03
C ALA A 118 23.35 6.95 -14.97
N ASP A 119 22.75 6.47 -13.88
CA ASP A 119 23.40 5.62 -12.87
C ASP A 119 22.41 4.67 -12.20
N ALA A 120 22.92 3.55 -11.66
CA ALA A 120 22.13 2.52 -10.97
C ALA A 120 22.90 2.03 -9.74
N ASP A 121 22.36 2.25 -8.55
CA ASP A 121 22.98 1.86 -7.27
C ASP A 121 22.46 0.53 -6.71
N PHE A 122 21.36 0.02 -7.23
CA PHE A 122 20.70 -1.22 -6.80
C PHE A 122 20.43 -1.27 -5.29
N ALA A 123 20.23 -0.12 -4.66
CA ALA A 123 19.98 -0.02 -3.24
C ALA A 123 18.64 -0.69 -2.89
N ASP A 124 18.67 -1.57 -1.88
CA ASP A 124 17.47 -2.16 -1.31
C ASP A 124 16.61 -1.08 -0.63
N GLN A 125 15.29 -1.23 -0.63
CA GLN A 125 14.39 -0.27 0.02
C GLN A 125 14.71 -0.04 1.49
N PHE A 126 15.15 -1.07 2.22
CA PHE A 126 15.59 -0.93 3.62
C PHE A 126 16.83 -0.07 3.78
N GLU A 127 17.69 0.02 2.77
CA GLU A 127 18.86 0.94 2.78
C GLU A 127 18.47 2.38 2.48
N LEU A 128 17.35 2.59 1.79
CA LEU A 128 16.89 3.93 1.39
C LEU A 128 16.10 4.63 2.49
N ARG A 129 15.48 3.86 3.40
CA ARG A 129 14.76 4.41 4.56
C ARG A 129 15.76 5.03 5.54
N SER A 130 15.38 6.12 6.21
CA SER A 130 16.21 6.77 7.22
C SER A 130 16.14 6.08 8.60
N ASP A 131 16.29 4.77 8.64
CA ASP A 131 16.21 3.98 9.87
C ASP A 131 17.55 3.84 10.62
N LYS A 132 18.63 4.48 10.16
CA LYS A 132 19.99 4.43 10.69
C LYS A 132 20.64 3.04 10.69
N ARG A 133 20.06 2.06 10.03
CA ARG A 133 20.67 0.73 9.87
C ARG A 133 21.69 0.76 8.73
N SER A 134 22.78 0.05 8.90
CA SER A 134 23.75 -0.25 7.86
C SER A 134 23.81 -1.75 7.63
N TYR A 135 23.97 -2.14 6.38
CA TYR A 135 24.00 -3.54 6.00
C TYR A 135 25.33 -3.85 5.31
N ASP A 136 26.03 -4.89 5.78
CA ASP A 136 27.23 -5.36 5.13
C ASP A 136 26.88 -6.11 3.84
N LYS A 137 27.54 -5.72 2.76
CA LYS A 137 27.37 -6.31 1.42
C LYS A 137 28.71 -6.84 0.90
N ASP A 138 29.33 -7.71 1.69
CA ASP A 138 30.61 -8.30 1.36
C ASP A 138 30.60 -8.98 -0.01
N GLY A 139 31.62 -8.72 -0.81
CA GLY A 139 31.76 -9.26 -2.15
C GLY A 139 30.83 -8.63 -3.21
N ALA A 140 30.06 -7.60 -2.87
CA ALA A 140 29.23 -6.90 -3.83
C ALA A 140 30.10 -6.16 -4.88
N ARG A 141 29.70 -6.26 -6.14
CA ARG A 141 30.39 -5.62 -7.27
C ARG A 141 29.40 -4.88 -8.15
N HIS A 142 29.74 -3.63 -8.49
CA HIS A 142 29.03 -2.81 -9.44
C HIS A 142 29.87 -2.62 -10.69
N THR A 143 29.28 -2.86 -11.86
CA THR A 143 29.93 -2.62 -13.15
C THR A 143 29.02 -1.88 -14.11
N ALA A 144 29.60 -1.16 -15.06
CA ALA A 144 28.87 -0.50 -16.13
C ALA A 144 29.56 -0.78 -17.47
N HIS A 145 28.82 -1.38 -18.40
CA HIS A 145 29.29 -1.71 -19.74
C HIS A 145 28.62 -0.82 -20.77
N THR A 146 29.43 -0.09 -21.53
CA THR A 146 28.97 0.74 -22.65
C THR A 146 28.53 -0.13 -23.82
N ARG A 147 27.37 0.22 -24.40
CA ARG A 147 26.79 -0.38 -25.60
C ARG A 147 26.78 0.67 -26.73
N THR A 148 26.52 0.26 -27.94
CA THR A 148 26.38 1.19 -29.08
C THR A 148 25.15 2.07 -28.94
N ASP A 149 24.07 1.54 -28.33
CA ASP A 149 22.77 2.20 -28.15
C ASP A 149 22.50 2.62 -26.70
N GLY A 150 23.52 2.53 -25.80
CA GLY A 150 23.30 2.88 -24.39
C GLY A 150 24.30 2.27 -23.41
N VAL A 151 23.81 1.80 -22.26
CA VAL A 151 24.63 1.25 -21.17
C VAL A 151 23.90 0.11 -20.43
N THR A 152 24.68 -0.86 -19.96
CA THR A 152 24.20 -1.89 -19.02
C THR A 152 24.92 -1.74 -17.68
N PHE A 153 24.18 -1.49 -16.62
CA PHE A 153 24.66 -1.57 -15.24
C PHE A 153 24.40 -2.97 -14.68
N THR A 154 25.34 -3.51 -13.94
CA THR A 154 25.20 -4.83 -13.31
C THR A 154 25.66 -4.75 -11.86
N TYR A 155 24.86 -5.34 -10.99
CA TYR A 155 25.15 -5.58 -9.58
C TYR A 155 25.21 -7.08 -9.33
N GLU A 156 26.28 -7.54 -8.68
CA GLU A 156 26.49 -8.95 -8.33
C GLU A 156 26.92 -9.09 -6.87
N ARG A 157 26.30 -10.03 -6.15
CA ARG A 157 26.71 -10.45 -4.81
C ARG A 157 26.46 -11.95 -4.65
N GLY A 158 27.52 -12.76 -4.68
CA GLY A 158 27.36 -14.21 -4.70
C GLY A 158 26.50 -14.66 -5.88
N ALA A 159 25.40 -15.37 -5.62
CA ALA A 159 24.45 -15.80 -6.64
C ALA A 159 23.42 -14.73 -7.03
N TRP A 160 23.36 -13.61 -6.31
CA TRP A 160 22.44 -12.50 -6.61
C TRP A 160 22.96 -11.69 -7.78
N ILE A 161 22.13 -11.51 -8.81
CA ILE A 161 22.46 -10.69 -9.98
C ILE A 161 21.25 -9.82 -10.31
N SER A 162 21.46 -8.50 -10.38
CA SER A 162 20.50 -7.52 -10.88
C SER A 162 21.16 -6.69 -11.98
N ARG A 163 20.36 -6.27 -12.99
CA ARG A 163 20.85 -5.45 -14.10
C ARG A 163 19.87 -4.33 -14.40
N THR A 164 20.41 -3.23 -14.94
CA THR A 164 19.62 -2.15 -15.51
C THR A 164 20.18 -1.86 -16.90
N GLU A 165 19.33 -2.00 -17.91
CA GLU A 165 19.70 -1.72 -19.30
C GLU A 165 19.07 -0.41 -19.74
N VAL A 166 19.89 0.51 -20.22
CA VAL A 166 19.46 1.78 -20.82
C VAL A 166 19.64 1.66 -22.32
N HIS A 167 18.59 1.96 -23.08
CA HIS A 167 18.61 1.99 -24.53
C HIS A 167 18.13 3.34 -25.04
N ALA A 168 18.71 3.80 -26.14
CA ALA A 168 18.36 5.04 -26.82
C ALA A 168 18.19 4.84 -28.32
N SER A 169 17.22 5.54 -28.90
CA SER A 169 16.99 5.61 -30.35
C SER A 169 16.66 7.07 -30.75
N PRO A 170 17.44 7.69 -31.63
CA PRO A 170 18.71 7.20 -32.21
C PRO A 170 19.78 6.93 -31.15
N ALA A 171 20.74 6.08 -31.50
CA ALA A 171 21.91 5.82 -30.67
C ALA A 171 22.65 7.11 -30.32
N PRO A 172 23.27 7.20 -29.11
CA PRO A 172 24.11 8.36 -28.78
C PRO A 172 25.37 8.40 -29.62
N ASP A 173 25.86 9.62 -29.92
CA ASP A 173 27.14 9.82 -30.60
C ASP A 173 28.31 9.33 -29.75
N ALA A 174 28.19 9.43 -28.44
CA ALA A 174 29.17 8.92 -27.49
C ALA A 174 28.54 8.49 -26.17
N VAL A 175 29.12 7.46 -25.55
CA VAL A 175 28.83 7.05 -24.15
C VAL A 175 30.14 7.12 -23.37
N ARG A 176 30.20 7.94 -22.33
CA ARG A 176 31.43 8.25 -21.57
C ARG A 176 31.20 8.11 -20.06
N ALA A 177 32.27 7.81 -19.30
CA ALA A 177 32.27 7.96 -17.87
C ALA A 177 32.46 9.45 -17.51
N PRO A 178 31.52 10.09 -16.78
CA PRO A 178 31.69 11.51 -16.40
C PRO A 178 32.72 11.71 -15.30
N GLY A 179 33.09 10.62 -14.58
CA GLY A 179 34.04 10.58 -13.47
C GLY A 179 34.29 9.16 -13.00
N PRO A 180 34.92 8.98 -11.84
CA PRO A 180 35.02 7.67 -11.20
C PRO A 180 33.63 7.13 -10.84
N GLY A 181 33.47 5.81 -10.92
CA GLY A 181 32.20 5.12 -10.58
C GLY A 181 31.50 4.51 -11.79
N THR A 182 30.24 4.15 -11.58
CA THR A 182 29.41 3.47 -12.57
C THR A 182 28.66 4.40 -13.50
N ALA A 183 28.41 5.64 -13.12
CA ALA A 183 27.67 6.61 -13.92
C ALA A 183 28.16 6.68 -15.36
N ARG A 184 27.24 6.82 -16.30
CA ARG A 184 27.55 7.01 -17.74
C ARG A 184 26.76 8.18 -18.28
N ARG A 185 27.43 8.96 -19.13
CA ARG A 185 26.85 10.08 -19.85
C ARG A 185 26.70 9.68 -21.31
N LEU A 186 25.50 9.81 -21.83
CA LEU A 186 25.13 9.62 -23.22
C LEU A 186 25.01 10.99 -23.87
N ASP A 187 25.69 11.22 -25.00
CA ASP A 187 25.75 12.52 -25.70
C ASP A 187 25.13 12.41 -27.09
N TRP A 188 24.36 13.42 -27.49
CA TRP A 188 23.79 13.59 -28.84
C TRP A 188 24.00 15.00 -29.33
N HIS A 189 24.31 15.14 -30.64
CA HIS A 189 24.29 16.37 -31.37
C HIS A 189 23.22 16.29 -32.46
N LEU A 190 22.16 17.06 -32.29
CA LEU A 190 20.99 17.02 -33.16
C LEU A 190 20.89 18.30 -33.97
N GLU A 191 20.65 18.17 -35.26
CA GLU A 191 20.28 19.30 -36.12
C GLU A 191 18.74 19.29 -36.28
N ILE A 192 18.08 20.38 -35.83
CA ILE A 192 16.64 20.52 -35.84
C ILE A 192 16.26 21.49 -36.98
N PRO A 193 15.53 21.05 -38.02
CA PRO A 193 15.13 21.93 -39.13
C PRO A 193 14.34 23.15 -38.63
N ALA A 194 14.31 24.21 -39.45
CA ALA A 194 13.55 25.43 -39.17
C ALA A 194 12.08 25.05 -38.85
N HIS A 195 11.57 25.46 -37.69
CA HIS A 195 10.25 25.09 -37.14
C HIS A 195 9.98 23.58 -37.15
N GLY A 196 11.02 22.76 -37.28
CA GLY A 196 10.95 21.31 -37.29
C GLY A 196 11.12 20.71 -35.89
N THR A 197 11.21 19.39 -35.85
CA THR A 197 11.36 18.60 -34.61
C THR A 197 12.48 17.58 -34.75
N ALA A 198 13.06 17.22 -33.59
CA ALA A 198 13.88 16.03 -33.43
C ALA A 198 13.36 15.23 -32.25
N GLU A 199 13.56 13.92 -32.25
CA GLU A 199 13.00 13.02 -31.22
C GLU A 199 14.02 11.99 -30.75
N LEU A 200 14.08 11.76 -29.46
CA LEU A 200 14.79 10.65 -28.82
C LEU A 200 13.80 9.77 -28.07
N LEU A 201 13.93 8.47 -28.25
CA LEU A 201 13.24 7.45 -27.47
C LEU A 201 14.25 6.75 -26.56
N LEU A 202 13.95 6.69 -25.28
CA LEU A 202 14.78 6.09 -24.26
C LEU A 202 13.99 5.03 -23.50
N SER A 203 14.66 3.96 -23.09
CA SER A 203 14.07 2.98 -22.19
C SER A 203 15.08 2.52 -21.15
N VAL A 204 14.62 2.38 -19.91
CA VAL A 204 15.36 1.81 -18.78
C VAL A 204 14.67 0.55 -18.35
N MET A 205 15.34 -0.60 -18.49
CA MET A 205 14.80 -1.93 -18.21
C MET A 205 15.43 -2.48 -16.92
N ALA A 206 14.59 -2.74 -15.91
CA ALA A 206 15.00 -3.28 -14.61
C ALA A 206 14.93 -4.81 -14.62
N HIS A 207 16.07 -5.49 -14.70
CA HIS A 207 16.19 -6.94 -14.58
C HIS A 207 16.48 -7.29 -13.12
N ALA A 208 15.47 -7.43 -12.30
CA ALA A 208 15.61 -7.83 -10.91
C ALA A 208 15.95 -9.31 -10.78
N HIS A 209 16.73 -9.66 -9.76
CA HIS A 209 17.07 -11.06 -9.44
C HIS A 209 15.82 -11.93 -9.31
N GLY A 210 15.82 -13.10 -9.96
CA GLY A 210 14.71 -14.05 -9.90
C GLY A 210 13.41 -13.60 -10.59
N ALA A 211 13.40 -12.46 -11.26
CA ALA A 211 12.26 -12.00 -12.06
C ALA A 211 12.37 -12.40 -13.53
N SER A 212 11.23 -12.47 -14.21
CA SER A 212 11.22 -12.57 -15.68
C SER A 212 11.77 -11.28 -16.29
N ALA A 213 12.44 -11.40 -17.45
CA ALA A 213 12.92 -10.23 -18.17
C ALA A 213 11.71 -9.36 -18.59
N PRO A 214 11.79 -8.02 -18.38
CA PRO A 214 10.72 -7.11 -18.77
C PRO A 214 10.57 -7.03 -20.29
N ALA A 215 9.33 -6.87 -20.75
CA ALA A 215 9.06 -6.59 -22.16
C ALA A 215 9.23 -5.08 -22.42
N ARG A 216 9.96 -4.71 -23.47
CA ARG A 216 10.23 -3.31 -23.81
C ARG A 216 9.08 -2.71 -24.63
N PRO A 217 8.30 -1.75 -24.06
CA PRO A 217 7.40 -0.93 -24.87
C PRO A 217 8.19 0.03 -25.77
N GLY A 218 7.66 0.33 -26.96
CA GLY A 218 8.35 1.21 -27.91
C GLY A 218 8.35 2.67 -27.49
N THR A 219 7.22 3.17 -26.97
CA THR A 219 7.00 4.57 -26.58
C THR A 219 6.19 4.69 -25.29
N PRO A 220 6.25 5.85 -24.57
CA PRO A 220 5.37 6.10 -23.43
C PRO A 220 3.89 5.92 -23.75
N ALA A 221 3.44 6.38 -24.91
CA ALA A 221 2.06 6.23 -25.36
C ALA A 221 1.64 4.74 -25.50
N GLN A 222 2.54 3.88 -25.98
CA GLN A 222 2.28 2.43 -26.05
C GLN A 222 2.24 1.79 -24.65
N ALA A 223 3.11 2.21 -23.73
CA ALA A 223 3.08 1.76 -22.36
C ALA A 223 1.74 2.11 -21.70
N VAL A 224 1.27 3.36 -21.85
CA VAL A 224 -0.03 3.81 -21.33
C VAL A 224 -1.21 3.09 -21.96
N ALA A 225 -1.18 2.87 -23.29
CA ALA A 225 -2.22 2.10 -23.95
C ALA A 225 -2.29 0.66 -23.41
N GLY A 226 -1.14 0.04 -23.15
CA GLY A 226 -1.06 -1.27 -22.50
C GLY A 226 -1.63 -1.25 -21.08
N GLN A 227 -1.26 -0.27 -20.26
CA GLN A 227 -1.80 -0.07 -18.91
C GLN A 227 -3.33 0.10 -18.94
N SER A 228 -3.84 0.97 -19.81
CA SER A 228 -5.27 1.23 -19.93
C SER A 228 -6.04 -0.02 -20.34
N ALA A 229 -5.54 -0.77 -21.33
CA ALA A 229 -6.15 -2.03 -21.76
C ALA A 229 -6.17 -3.07 -20.63
N ASP A 230 -5.11 -3.11 -19.82
CA ASP A 230 -4.95 -4.03 -18.69
C ASP A 230 -5.87 -3.71 -17.50
N THR A 231 -6.22 -2.44 -17.35
CA THR A 231 -6.99 -1.94 -16.20
C THR A 231 -8.45 -1.61 -16.52
N ALA A 232 -8.82 -1.50 -17.80
CA ALA A 232 -10.14 -1.04 -18.23
C ALA A 232 -11.29 -1.82 -17.59
N ALA A 233 -11.25 -3.15 -17.62
CA ALA A 233 -12.31 -3.98 -17.04
C ALA A 233 -12.48 -3.72 -15.53
N PHE A 234 -11.38 -3.47 -14.83
CA PHE A 234 -11.38 -3.19 -13.39
C PHE A 234 -11.89 -1.77 -13.07
N THR A 235 -11.50 -0.75 -13.85
CA THR A 235 -11.81 0.66 -13.56
C THR A 235 -13.16 1.10 -14.12
N GLU A 236 -13.57 0.59 -15.29
CA GLU A 236 -14.73 1.07 -16.04
C GLU A 236 -16.05 0.39 -15.65
N ALA A 237 -16.01 -0.77 -14.94
CA ALA A 237 -17.24 -1.40 -14.49
C ALA A 237 -18.02 -0.46 -13.56
N PRO A 238 -19.32 -0.21 -13.82
CA PRO A 238 -20.09 0.83 -13.12
C PRO A 238 -20.26 0.52 -11.64
N LEU A 239 -20.24 1.58 -10.83
CA LEU A 239 -20.56 1.49 -9.40
C LEU A 239 -22.02 1.89 -9.16
N PRO A 240 -22.75 1.17 -8.27
CA PRO A 240 -24.14 1.45 -7.94
C PRO A 240 -24.26 2.62 -6.95
N LEU A 241 -23.96 3.84 -7.39
CA LEU A 241 -24.03 5.04 -6.57
C LEU A 241 -25.49 5.35 -6.19
N PRO A 242 -25.78 5.68 -4.91
CA PRO A 242 -27.10 6.15 -4.51
C PRO A 242 -27.45 7.47 -5.24
N PRO A 243 -28.75 7.73 -5.58
CA PRO A 243 -29.16 9.00 -6.21
C PRO A 243 -28.88 10.24 -5.34
N ASP A 244 -28.85 10.08 -4.03
CA ASP A 244 -28.55 11.08 -2.99
C ASP A 244 -27.11 10.96 -2.46
N ALA A 245 -26.20 10.42 -3.29
CA ALA A 245 -24.79 10.27 -2.92
C ALA A 245 -24.19 11.63 -2.55
N PRO A 246 -23.40 11.71 -1.46
CA PRO A 246 -22.70 12.93 -1.10
C PRO A 246 -21.75 13.40 -2.22
N ASP A 247 -21.55 14.72 -2.28
CA ASP A 247 -20.58 15.33 -3.19
C ASP A 247 -19.19 14.68 -2.98
N GLY A 248 -18.48 14.46 -4.09
CA GLY A 248 -17.14 13.89 -4.08
C GLY A 248 -17.07 12.35 -4.01
N LEU A 249 -18.14 11.63 -3.62
CA LEU A 249 -18.11 10.16 -3.49
C LEU A 249 -17.76 9.49 -4.82
N ALA A 250 -18.41 9.88 -5.91
CA ALA A 250 -18.14 9.32 -7.24
C ALA A 250 -16.67 9.53 -7.66
N ALA A 251 -16.15 10.74 -7.45
CA ALA A 251 -14.77 11.08 -7.79
C ALA A 251 -13.77 10.31 -6.91
N ALA A 252 -14.04 10.17 -5.59
CA ALA A 252 -13.21 9.41 -4.68
C ALA A 252 -13.20 7.91 -5.02
N CYS A 253 -14.35 7.32 -5.38
CA CYS A 253 -14.43 5.94 -5.83
C CYS A 253 -13.68 5.72 -7.15
N ALA A 254 -13.86 6.59 -8.14
CA ALA A 254 -13.15 6.51 -9.42
C ALA A 254 -11.64 6.63 -9.22
N ARG A 255 -11.20 7.56 -8.36
CA ARG A 255 -9.80 7.71 -7.98
C ARG A 255 -9.26 6.47 -7.29
N GLY A 256 -9.99 5.95 -6.30
CA GLY A 256 -9.62 4.74 -5.59
C GLY A 256 -9.46 3.52 -6.52
N LEU A 257 -10.38 3.31 -7.45
CA LEU A 257 -10.29 2.23 -8.45
C LEU A 257 -9.07 2.39 -9.37
N SER A 258 -8.75 3.61 -9.81
CA SER A 258 -7.55 3.88 -10.61
C SER A 258 -6.27 3.56 -9.81
N ASP A 259 -6.19 3.98 -8.56
CA ASP A 259 -5.05 3.71 -7.69
C ASP A 259 -4.91 2.21 -7.37
N LEU A 260 -6.01 1.51 -7.10
CA LEU A 260 -6.02 0.06 -6.91
C LEU A 260 -5.56 -0.68 -8.16
N ALA A 261 -6.02 -0.27 -9.35
CA ALA A 261 -5.59 -0.86 -10.62
C ALA A 261 -4.07 -0.74 -10.80
N ALA A 262 -3.50 0.44 -10.50
CA ALA A 262 -2.07 0.71 -10.61
C ALA A 262 -1.22 -0.06 -9.57
N LEU A 263 -1.77 -0.31 -8.38
CA LEU A 263 -1.10 -1.02 -7.28
C LEU A 263 -1.16 -2.55 -7.40
N ARG A 264 -1.88 -3.12 -8.37
CA ARG A 264 -1.92 -4.58 -8.54
C ARG A 264 -0.58 -5.12 -8.99
N VAL A 265 -0.05 -6.09 -8.23
CA VAL A 265 1.23 -6.76 -8.51
C VAL A 265 0.99 -8.22 -8.89
N PRO A 266 1.87 -8.80 -9.73
CA PRO A 266 1.82 -10.22 -10.05
C PRO A 266 2.04 -11.08 -8.80
N ALA A 267 1.20 -12.12 -8.67
CA ALA A 267 1.34 -13.18 -7.67
C ALA A 267 1.09 -14.55 -8.32
N THR A 268 1.33 -15.62 -7.55
CA THR A 268 1.13 -16.99 -8.02
C THR A 268 0.23 -17.72 -7.04
N GLY A 269 -0.78 -18.39 -7.55
CA GLY A 269 -1.70 -19.23 -6.78
C GLY A 269 -1.12 -20.61 -6.45
N PRO A 270 -1.86 -21.42 -5.65
CA PRO A 270 -1.39 -22.74 -5.19
C PRO A 270 -1.05 -23.70 -6.33
N ASP A 271 -1.77 -23.66 -7.43
CA ASP A 271 -1.58 -24.54 -8.59
C ASP A 271 -0.81 -23.85 -9.74
N GLY A 272 -0.12 -22.72 -9.44
CA GLY A 272 0.67 -21.97 -10.40
C GLY A 272 -0.10 -20.94 -11.23
N GLU A 273 -1.31 -20.61 -10.84
CA GLU A 273 -2.13 -19.60 -11.51
C GLU A 273 -1.46 -18.22 -11.45
N ARG A 274 -1.63 -17.45 -12.51
CA ARG A 274 -1.20 -16.05 -12.56
C ARG A 274 -2.27 -15.16 -11.95
N LEU A 275 -1.95 -14.54 -10.84
CA LEU A 275 -2.83 -13.69 -10.06
C LEU A 275 -2.35 -12.24 -10.07
N ARG A 276 -3.24 -11.31 -9.69
CA ARG A 276 -2.94 -9.88 -9.52
C ARG A 276 -3.52 -9.39 -8.22
N VAL A 277 -2.68 -9.26 -7.21
CA VAL A 277 -3.07 -8.88 -5.86
C VAL A 277 -2.80 -7.40 -5.59
N PRO A 278 -3.56 -6.73 -4.72
CA PRO A 278 -3.26 -5.37 -4.31
C PRO A 278 -1.99 -5.38 -3.45
N ALA A 279 -0.96 -4.67 -3.90
CA ALA A 279 0.18 -4.34 -3.06
C ALA A 279 -0.19 -3.23 -2.07
N ALA A 280 0.45 -3.19 -0.91
CA ALA A 280 0.05 -2.26 0.13
C ALA A 280 0.22 -0.78 -0.27
N GLY A 281 1.37 -0.37 -0.86
CA GLY A 281 1.51 1.01 -1.30
C GLY A 281 2.94 1.45 -1.62
N ILE A 282 3.09 2.66 -2.12
CA ILE A 282 4.38 3.23 -2.51
C ILE A 282 4.73 4.46 -1.65
N PRO A 283 6.03 4.69 -1.41
CA PRO A 283 7.20 4.03 -2.02
C PRO A 283 7.69 2.75 -1.32
N TRP A 284 7.15 2.36 -0.13
CA TRP A 284 7.80 1.39 0.75
C TRP A 284 7.22 -0.02 0.69
N PHE A 285 6.01 -0.20 0.18
CA PHE A 285 5.20 -1.39 0.38
C PHE A 285 4.57 -1.92 -0.92
N LEU A 286 5.28 -1.79 -2.08
CA LEU A 286 4.75 -2.27 -3.37
C LEU A 286 4.93 -3.80 -3.52
N THR A 287 4.37 -4.54 -2.57
CA THR A 287 4.38 -6.00 -2.52
C THR A 287 3.16 -6.53 -1.78
N LEU A 288 2.98 -7.85 -1.75
CA LEU A 288 1.90 -8.51 -1.00
C LEU A 288 2.13 -8.36 0.51
N PHE A 289 1.15 -7.74 1.18
CA PHE A 289 0.99 -7.73 2.61
C PHE A 289 -0.31 -8.43 2.98
N GLY A 290 -0.29 -9.32 3.98
CA GLY A 290 -1.47 -10.10 4.36
C GLY A 290 -2.65 -9.22 4.74
N ARG A 291 -2.52 -8.47 5.83
CA ARG A 291 -3.56 -7.58 6.37
C ARG A 291 -4.05 -6.53 5.38
N ASP A 292 -3.10 -5.84 4.72
CA ASP A 292 -3.41 -4.74 3.80
C ASP A 292 -4.20 -5.23 2.59
N SER A 293 -3.76 -6.34 1.99
CA SER A 293 -4.45 -6.93 0.83
C SER A 293 -5.81 -7.50 1.22
N LEU A 294 -5.95 -8.08 2.44
CA LEU A 294 -7.21 -8.61 2.95
C LEU A 294 -8.24 -7.51 3.18
N PHE A 295 -7.91 -6.43 3.88
CA PHE A 295 -8.83 -5.30 4.07
C PHE A 295 -9.14 -4.58 2.76
N THR A 296 -8.13 -4.34 1.91
CA THR A 296 -8.34 -3.76 0.58
C THR A 296 -9.37 -4.56 -0.23
N SER A 297 -9.17 -5.88 -0.28
CA SER A 297 -10.08 -6.78 -0.99
C SER A 297 -11.46 -6.82 -0.37
N LEU A 298 -11.56 -6.77 0.95
CA LEU A 298 -12.81 -6.77 1.68
C LEU A 298 -13.63 -5.49 1.42
N PHE A 299 -12.99 -4.32 1.38
CA PHE A 299 -13.66 -3.06 1.03
C PHE A 299 -14.10 -3.02 -0.44
N ALA A 300 -13.34 -3.66 -1.33
CA ALA A 300 -13.65 -3.73 -2.75
C ALA A 300 -14.64 -4.87 -3.11
N LEU A 301 -14.82 -5.86 -2.25
CA LEU A 301 -15.55 -7.10 -2.51
C LEU A 301 -16.93 -6.92 -3.16
N PRO A 302 -17.81 -6.00 -2.72
CA PRO A 302 -19.13 -5.83 -3.34
C PRO A 302 -19.08 -5.32 -4.78
N TYR A 303 -17.94 -4.85 -5.26
CA TYR A 303 -17.77 -4.16 -6.53
C TYR A 303 -16.72 -4.80 -7.45
N ARG A 304 -15.73 -5.47 -6.85
CA ARG A 304 -14.57 -6.08 -7.52
C ARG A 304 -14.20 -7.40 -6.82
N PRO A 305 -15.07 -8.42 -6.87
CA PRO A 305 -14.85 -9.70 -6.18
C PRO A 305 -13.60 -10.44 -6.65
N GLU A 306 -13.17 -10.22 -7.90
CA GLU A 306 -11.95 -10.81 -8.46
C GLU A 306 -10.69 -10.44 -7.64
N LEU A 307 -10.67 -9.27 -7.00
CA LEU A 307 -9.56 -8.85 -6.15
C LEU A 307 -9.46 -9.70 -4.87
N ALA A 308 -10.61 -10.10 -4.32
CA ALA A 308 -10.68 -10.97 -3.15
C ALA A 308 -10.29 -12.41 -3.51
N GLU A 309 -10.73 -12.92 -4.65
CA GLU A 309 -10.35 -14.24 -5.15
C GLU A 309 -8.83 -14.35 -5.32
N ASP A 310 -8.22 -13.43 -6.09
CA ASP A 310 -6.78 -13.38 -6.32
C ASP A 310 -5.99 -13.27 -5.00
N THR A 311 -6.44 -12.44 -4.06
CA THR A 311 -5.80 -12.25 -2.75
C THR A 311 -5.85 -13.53 -1.92
N LEU A 312 -7.01 -14.18 -1.83
CA LEU A 312 -7.19 -15.43 -1.09
C LEU A 312 -6.31 -16.55 -1.67
N MET A 313 -6.27 -16.67 -2.98
CA MET A 313 -5.44 -17.66 -3.67
C MET A 313 -3.94 -17.41 -3.44
N ALA A 314 -3.48 -16.16 -3.53
CA ALA A 314 -2.07 -15.82 -3.29
C ALA A 314 -1.65 -16.05 -1.83
N LEU A 315 -2.52 -15.72 -0.87
CA LEU A 315 -2.26 -15.97 0.55
C LEU A 315 -2.31 -17.46 0.88
N ALA A 316 -3.21 -18.22 0.28
CA ALA A 316 -3.25 -19.68 0.41
C ALA A 316 -1.95 -20.35 -0.12
N ALA A 317 -1.40 -19.87 -1.23
CA ALA A 317 -0.15 -20.34 -1.80
C ALA A 317 1.09 -20.06 -0.92
N THR A 318 0.97 -19.10 -0.01
CA THR A 318 2.06 -18.65 0.88
C THR A 318 1.81 -18.93 2.36
N GLN A 319 0.74 -19.66 2.68
CA GLN A 319 0.41 -20.08 4.04
C GLN A 319 1.56 -20.90 4.65
N GLY A 320 1.83 -20.69 5.93
CA GLY A 320 2.88 -21.41 6.66
C GLY A 320 2.61 -22.92 6.72
N THR A 321 3.65 -23.71 6.48
CA THR A 321 3.57 -25.18 6.47
C THR A 321 4.48 -25.85 7.48
N GLY A 322 5.40 -25.10 8.09
CA GLY A 322 6.38 -25.58 9.05
C GLY A 322 6.65 -24.56 10.15
N TYR A 323 7.62 -24.87 11.00
CA TYR A 323 8.10 -23.96 12.05
C TYR A 323 9.45 -23.36 11.64
N ASP A 324 9.51 -22.04 11.49
CA ASP A 324 10.75 -21.27 11.28
C ASP A 324 10.70 -20.01 12.15
N ALA A 325 11.37 -20.02 13.28
CA ALA A 325 11.40 -18.92 14.22
C ALA A 325 12.00 -17.64 13.61
N GLY A 326 12.94 -17.76 12.65
CA GLY A 326 13.57 -16.61 12.00
C GLY A 326 12.62 -15.81 11.10
N ARG A 327 11.47 -16.39 10.73
CA ARG A 327 10.42 -15.73 9.93
C ARG A 327 9.07 -15.66 10.67
N GLY A 328 9.00 -16.22 11.87
CA GLY A 328 7.75 -16.39 12.60
C GLY A 328 6.77 -17.33 11.91
N GLU A 329 7.25 -18.25 11.06
CA GLU A 329 6.41 -19.24 10.35
C GLU A 329 5.92 -20.32 11.30
N GLN A 330 4.62 -20.61 11.20
CA GLN A 330 3.93 -21.68 11.90
C GLN A 330 2.91 -22.32 10.95
N PRO A 331 2.63 -23.63 11.05
CA PRO A 331 1.66 -24.29 10.17
C PRO A 331 0.26 -23.63 10.26
N GLY A 332 -0.29 -23.26 9.12
CA GLY A 332 -1.61 -22.60 9.02
C GLY A 332 -1.58 -21.07 9.15
N ARG A 333 -0.49 -20.48 9.60
CA ARG A 333 -0.36 -19.02 9.74
C ARG A 333 -0.34 -18.34 8.38
N ILE A 334 -1.06 -17.24 8.21
CA ILE A 334 -1.04 -16.41 6.99
C ILE A 334 0.13 -15.43 7.05
N VAL A 335 0.79 -15.24 5.92
CA VAL A 335 1.94 -14.35 5.78
C VAL A 335 1.58 -12.90 6.13
N HIS A 336 2.51 -12.20 6.78
CA HIS A 336 2.41 -10.75 7.02
C HIS A 336 2.87 -9.97 5.79
N GLU A 337 4.10 -10.21 5.31
CA GLU A 337 4.66 -9.55 4.13
C GLU A 337 5.63 -10.44 3.37
N ILE A 338 5.82 -10.14 2.09
CA ILE A 338 6.79 -10.81 1.23
C ILE A 338 7.68 -9.77 0.58
N ARG A 339 9.01 -9.89 0.78
CA ARG A 339 10.00 -9.03 0.15
C ARG A 339 10.86 -9.78 -0.84
N HIS A 340 11.19 -9.11 -1.91
CA HIS A 340 11.96 -9.65 -3.02
C HIS A 340 13.37 -9.05 -3.12
N GLY A 341 13.75 -8.15 -2.20
CA GLY A 341 15.02 -7.45 -2.18
C GLY A 341 16.20 -8.33 -1.77
N GLU A 342 17.40 -7.80 -1.99
CA GLU A 342 18.66 -8.45 -1.68
C GLU A 342 18.79 -8.81 -0.19
N LEU A 343 18.43 -7.86 0.69
CA LEU A 343 18.58 -8.03 2.13
C LEU A 343 17.70 -9.16 2.67
N ALA A 344 16.50 -9.31 2.12
CA ALA A 344 15.61 -10.41 2.43
C ALA A 344 16.15 -11.76 1.89
N HIS A 345 16.72 -11.77 0.68
CA HIS A 345 17.32 -12.96 0.08
C HIS A 345 18.48 -13.50 0.93
N PHE A 346 19.37 -12.61 1.39
CA PHE A 346 20.50 -12.99 2.26
C PHE A 346 20.15 -13.07 3.75
N ARG A 347 18.86 -13.01 4.11
CA ARG A 347 18.37 -13.08 5.49
C ARG A 347 18.99 -12.02 6.42
N GLN A 348 19.37 -10.87 5.88
CA GLN A 348 19.80 -9.71 6.66
C GLN A 348 18.63 -8.96 7.29
N VAL A 349 17.42 -9.20 6.73
CA VAL A 349 16.13 -8.85 7.30
C VAL A 349 15.21 -10.08 7.21
N PRO A 350 14.24 -10.27 8.13
CA PRO A 350 13.41 -11.49 8.17
C PRO A 350 12.32 -11.53 7.08
N TYR A 351 12.13 -10.48 6.32
CA TYR A 351 10.93 -10.18 5.53
C TYR A 351 10.81 -10.91 4.18
N GLY A 352 11.67 -11.87 3.83
CA GLY A 352 11.53 -12.64 2.58
C GLY A 352 10.18 -13.34 2.44
N ARG A 353 9.73 -14.03 3.48
CA ARG A 353 8.35 -14.39 3.82
C ARG A 353 8.27 -14.26 5.33
N TYR A 354 7.61 -13.24 5.83
CA TYR A 354 7.51 -12.96 7.24
C TYR A 354 6.08 -13.15 7.74
N TYR A 355 5.92 -13.84 8.86
CA TYR A 355 4.62 -14.23 9.40
C TYR A 355 4.25 -13.49 10.71
N GLY A 356 5.00 -12.47 11.07
CA GLY A 356 4.76 -11.70 12.30
C GLY A 356 3.50 -10.84 12.24
N SER A 357 2.33 -11.48 12.21
CA SER A 357 1.01 -10.86 12.19
C SER A 357 0.03 -11.78 12.91
N VAL A 358 -0.70 -11.25 13.90
CA VAL A 358 -1.74 -12.00 14.64
C VAL A 358 -3.10 -11.90 13.96
N ASP A 359 -3.29 -10.91 13.10
CA ASP A 359 -4.54 -10.50 12.49
C ASP A 359 -4.76 -11.06 11.06
N SER A 360 -3.70 -11.27 10.27
CA SER A 360 -3.83 -11.76 8.90
C SER A 360 -4.53 -13.13 8.81
N THR A 361 -4.30 -14.02 9.77
CA THR A 361 -4.89 -15.37 9.75
C THR A 361 -6.40 -15.36 9.97
N PRO A 362 -6.97 -14.72 11.01
CA PRO A 362 -8.43 -14.62 11.12
C PRO A 362 -9.04 -13.77 10.00
N LEU A 363 -8.37 -12.70 9.51
CA LEU A 363 -8.86 -11.90 8.39
C LEU A 363 -8.94 -12.68 7.07
N PHE A 364 -8.03 -13.64 6.83
CA PHE A 364 -8.12 -14.56 5.69
C PHE A 364 -9.43 -15.36 5.72
N LEU A 365 -9.82 -15.90 6.88
CA LEU A 365 -11.08 -16.62 7.07
C LEU A 365 -12.29 -15.68 6.89
N VAL A 366 -12.22 -14.46 7.43
CA VAL A 366 -13.29 -13.47 7.25
C VAL A 366 -13.49 -13.14 5.78
N LEU A 367 -12.41 -12.88 5.03
CA LEU A 367 -12.53 -12.55 3.60
C LEU A 367 -13.05 -13.73 2.78
N LEU A 368 -12.58 -14.98 3.03
CA LEU A 368 -13.02 -16.18 2.32
C LEU A 368 -14.55 -16.39 2.49
N ASN A 369 -15.03 -16.28 3.71
CA ASN A 369 -16.45 -16.47 3.98
C ASN A 369 -17.28 -15.29 3.47
N SER A 370 -16.78 -14.04 3.58
CA SER A 370 -17.43 -12.85 3.02
C SER A 370 -17.54 -12.91 1.50
N PHE A 371 -16.54 -13.48 0.81
CA PHE A 371 -16.59 -13.72 -0.63
C PHE A 371 -17.78 -14.62 -0.99
N THR A 372 -17.89 -15.77 -0.32
CA THR A 372 -19.03 -16.69 -0.52
C THR A 372 -20.38 -16.04 -0.23
N GLU A 373 -20.49 -15.30 0.89
CA GLU A 373 -21.71 -14.58 1.27
C GLU A 373 -22.11 -13.49 0.25
N THR A 374 -21.13 -12.79 -0.31
CA THR A 374 -21.38 -11.66 -1.23
C THR A 374 -21.67 -12.12 -2.65
N THR A 375 -20.96 -13.13 -3.14
CA THR A 375 -21.05 -13.60 -4.53
C THR A 375 -22.02 -14.76 -4.71
N GLY A 376 -22.29 -15.52 -3.65
CA GLY A 376 -23.01 -16.80 -3.72
C GLY A 376 -22.14 -17.95 -4.28
N ASP A 377 -20.87 -17.67 -4.65
CA ASP A 377 -19.95 -18.68 -5.14
C ASP A 377 -19.30 -19.46 -4.00
N THR A 378 -19.62 -20.75 -3.94
CA THR A 378 -19.10 -21.69 -2.93
C THR A 378 -17.84 -22.44 -3.39
N ALA A 379 -17.47 -22.35 -4.67
CA ALA A 379 -16.37 -23.12 -5.25
C ALA A 379 -15.02 -22.76 -4.62
N LEU A 380 -14.78 -21.46 -4.42
CA LEU A 380 -13.54 -21.01 -3.77
C LEU A 380 -13.44 -21.49 -2.33
N ALA A 381 -14.52 -21.41 -1.55
CA ALA A 381 -14.57 -21.89 -0.17
C ALA A 381 -14.38 -23.42 -0.08
N ALA A 382 -14.92 -24.17 -1.03
CA ALA A 382 -14.70 -25.62 -1.13
C ALA A 382 -13.24 -25.94 -1.52
N ARG A 383 -12.66 -25.19 -2.47
CA ARG A 383 -11.26 -25.36 -2.89
C ARG A 383 -10.25 -25.07 -1.77
N LEU A 384 -10.49 -24.00 -1.01
CA LEU A 384 -9.61 -23.55 0.07
C LEU A 384 -9.95 -24.13 1.45
N GLU A 385 -10.84 -25.15 1.54
CA GLU A 385 -11.16 -25.80 2.80
C GLU A 385 -9.92 -26.27 3.59
N PRO A 386 -8.90 -26.92 2.98
CA PRO A 386 -7.70 -27.34 3.71
C PRO A 386 -6.95 -26.17 4.34
N GLN A 387 -6.82 -25.06 3.62
CA GLN A 387 -6.15 -23.86 4.11
C GLN A 387 -6.95 -23.15 5.19
N ALA A 388 -8.26 -23.10 5.04
CA ALA A 388 -9.15 -22.51 6.05
C ALA A 388 -9.12 -23.33 7.36
N ARG A 389 -9.16 -24.65 7.29
CA ARG A 389 -9.02 -25.53 8.48
C ARG A 389 -7.64 -25.37 9.13
N ALA A 390 -6.56 -25.26 8.34
CA ALA A 390 -5.23 -25.01 8.86
C ALA A 390 -5.12 -23.63 9.54
N ALA A 391 -5.77 -22.60 9.01
CA ALA A 391 -5.84 -21.28 9.64
C ALA A 391 -6.58 -21.30 10.98
N VAL A 392 -7.73 -22.00 11.05
CA VAL A 392 -8.44 -22.21 12.31
C VAL A 392 -7.57 -22.98 13.31
N GLU A 393 -6.94 -24.07 12.88
CA GLU A 393 -6.06 -24.86 13.75
C GLU A 393 -4.90 -24.02 14.31
N TRP A 394 -4.31 -23.14 13.48
CA TRP A 394 -3.30 -22.21 13.94
C TRP A 394 -3.81 -21.28 15.05
N MET A 395 -5.02 -20.72 14.92
CA MET A 395 -5.58 -19.84 15.95
C MET A 395 -5.66 -20.53 17.31
N PHE A 396 -6.02 -21.82 17.33
CA PHE A 396 -6.15 -22.57 18.58
C PHE A 396 -4.82 -23.08 19.13
N ARG A 397 -3.97 -23.65 18.28
CA ARG A 397 -2.75 -24.33 18.72
C ARG A 397 -1.58 -23.37 18.98
N ASP A 398 -1.28 -22.48 18.00
CA ASP A 398 -0.09 -21.63 18.03
C ASP A 398 -0.44 -20.16 18.28
N GLY A 399 -1.65 -19.73 17.92
CA GLY A 399 -2.16 -18.37 18.10
C GLY A 399 -2.58 -18.06 19.53
N GLY A 400 -2.78 -19.08 20.39
CA GLY A 400 -3.08 -18.93 21.81
C GLY A 400 -4.57 -18.96 22.17
N LEU A 401 -5.48 -19.19 21.21
CA LEU A 401 -6.92 -19.22 21.47
C LEU A 401 -7.40 -20.48 22.19
N GLY A 402 -6.58 -21.58 22.15
CA GLY A 402 -6.89 -22.84 22.86
C GLY A 402 -6.91 -22.67 24.37
N ASP A 403 -7.47 -23.69 25.07
CA ASP A 403 -7.55 -23.75 26.54
C ASP A 403 -8.16 -22.50 27.21
N GLY A 404 -9.12 -21.84 26.53
CA GLY A 404 -9.76 -20.62 27.04
C GLY A 404 -8.89 -19.37 26.98
N GLY A 405 -7.83 -19.36 26.14
CA GLY A 405 -6.94 -18.24 25.91
C GLY A 405 -7.48 -17.19 24.93
N TYR A 406 -6.58 -16.31 24.50
CA TYR A 406 -6.79 -15.26 23.51
C TYR A 406 -5.78 -15.38 22.38
N LEU A 407 -6.10 -14.87 21.19
CA LEU A 407 -5.08 -14.66 20.18
C LEU A 407 -4.03 -13.67 20.70
N VAL A 408 -2.78 -14.11 20.73
CA VAL A 408 -1.66 -13.33 21.25
C VAL A 408 -0.51 -13.30 20.27
N TYR A 409 0.29 -12.25 20.37
CA TYR A 409 1.62 -12.22 19.78
C TYR A 409 2.67 -11.89 20.84
N SER A 410 3.89 -12.32 20.61
CA SER A 410 5.04 -11.90 21.40
C SER A 410 5.89 -10.90 20.60
N PRO A 411 6.35 -9.78 21.19
CA PRO A 411 7.25 -8.86 20.52
C PRO A 411 8.48 -9.58 19.95
N ASP A 412 8.82 -9.27 18.69
CA ASP A 412 9.97 -9.85 17.99
C ASP A 412 11.05 -8.76 17.79
N PRO A 413 12.15 -8.77 18.54
CA PRO A 413 13.21 -7.78 18.38
C PRO A 413 13.94 -7.83 17.03
N GLN A 414 13.86 -8.95 16.30
CA GLN A 414 14.44 -9.10 14.96
C GLN A 414 13.46 -8.74 13.84
N GLY A 415 12.16 -8.75 14.14
CA GLY A 415 11.06 -8.43 13.23
C GLY A 415 10.23 -7.24 13.72
N LEU A 416 8.95 -7.49 14.04
CA LEU A 416 8.03 -6.47 14.51
C LEU A 416 7.81 -6.56 16.03
N MET A 417 7.95 -5.44 16.72
CA MET A 417 7.66 -5.34 18.16
C MET A 417 6.16 -5.48 18.43
N ASN A 418 5.32 -5.00 17.53
CA ASN A 418 3.88 -5.24 17.56
C ASN A 418 3.47 -5.97 16.27
N GLN A 419 2.65 -7.02 16.39
CA GLN A 419 2.25 -7.88 15.27
C GLN A 419 0.74 -7.77 14.97
N ASN A 420 0.13 -6.64 15.30
CA ASN A 420 -1.21 -6.21 14.95
C ASN A 420 -1.17 -5.06 13.95
N TRP A 421 -2.32 -4.47 13.57
CA TRP A 421 -2.34 -3.40 12.59
C TRP A 421 -1.56 -2.14 13.01
N LYS A 422 -1.51 -1.86 14.31
CA LYS A 422 -0.66 -0.81 14.91
C LYS A 422 0.75 -1.34 15.20
N ASP A 423 1.48 -1.69 14.16
CA ASP A 423 2.74 -2.45 14.25
C ASP A 423 3.98 -1.62 14.62
N SER A 424 3.88 -0.30 14.69
CA SER A 424 5.01 0.55 15.10
C SER A 424 5.35 0.38 16.57
N GLU A 425 6.63 0.52 16.88
CA GLU A 425 7.13 0.54 18.26
C GLU A 425 6.39 1.61 19.08
N GLY A 426 5.98 1.25 20.27
CA GLY A 426 5.28 2.15 21.17
C GLY A 426 3.78 2.29 20.94
N ALA A 427 3.19 1.61 19.94
CA ALA A 427 1.79 1.77 19.61
C ALA A 427 0.84 1.16 20.65
N ILE A 428 1.23 0.05 21.29
CA ILE A 428 0.42 -0.63 22.30
C ILE A 428 0.91 -0.22 23.68
N CYS A 429 0.31 0.83 24.21
CA CYS A 429 0.74 1.44 25.48
C CYS A 429 -0.45 1.76 26.38
N PHE A 430 -0.19 1.82 27.68
CA PHE A 430 -1.13 2.31 28.69
C PHE A 430 -1.38 3.82 28.54
N LEU A 431 -2.40 4.30 29.22
CA LEU A 431 -2.79 5.72 29.23
C LEU A 431 -1.62 6.68 29.55
N ASP A 432 -0.72 6.26 30.41
CA ASP A 432 0.48 7.02 30.82
C ASP A 432 1.64 6.93 29.80
N GLY A 433 1.50 6.15 28.73
CA GLY A 433 2.52 5.90 27.72
C GLY A 433 3.45 4.72 28.01
N THR A 434 3.30 4.04 29.14
CA THR A 434 4.04 2.79 29.45
C THR A 434 3.66 1.70 28.45
N GLN A 435 4.66 0.99 27.91
CA GLN A 435 4.43 -0.05 26.91
C GLN A 435 3.85 -1.32 27.54
N ALA A 436 2.95 -1.99 26.80
CA ALA A 436 2.50 -3.34 27.15
C ALA A 436 3.66 -4.33 27.01
N GLU A 437 3.75 -5.31 27.91
CA GLU A 437 4.83 -6.29 27.99
C GLU A 437 4.31 -7.74 27.88
N GLY A 438 5.17 -8.64 27.42
CA GLY A 438 4.92 -10.07 27.32
C GLY A 438 4.05 -10.45 26.14
N PRO A 439 3.43 -11.65 26.10
CA PRO A 439 2.43 -11.95 25.10
C PRO A 439 1.27 -10.96 25.20
N ILE A 440 0.92 -10.32 24.09
CA ILE A 440 -0.08 -9.26 24.04
C ILE A 440 -1.31 -9.75 23.29
N ALA A 441 -2.48 -9.65 23.92
CA ALA A 441 -3.77 -9.90 23.31
C ALA A 441 -4.42 -8.56 22.94
N VAL A 442 -4.31 -8.13 21.68
CA VAL A 442 -4.96 -6.89 21.21
C VAL A 442 -6.44 -7.11 20.96
N ALA A 443 -7.26 -6.11 21.27
CA ALA A 443 -8.71 -6.22 21.28
C ALA A 443 -9.28 -6.56 19.88
N GLU A 444 -8.82 -5.88 18.85
CA GLU A 444 -9.32 -6.05 17.48
C GLU A 444 -9.06 -7.45 16.92
N ALA A 445 -7.92 -8.08 17.26
CA ALA A 445 -7.63 -9.44 16.82
C ALA A 445 -8.60 -10.48 17.44
N GLN A 446 -9.07 -10.24 18.67
CA GLN A 446 -10.11 -11.08 19.28
C GLN A 446 -11.43 -10.93 18.52
N GLY A 447 -11.76 -9.69 18.13
CA GLY A 447 -12.92 -9.43 17.28
C GLY A 447 -12.83 -10.18 15.95
N TYR A 448 -11.68 -10.11 15.27
CA TYR A 448 -11.47 -10.83 14.00
C TYR A 448 -11.56 -12.35 14.16
N ALA A 449 -11.00 -12.89 15.25
CA ALA A 449 -11.11 -14.31 15.55
C ALA A 449 -12.58 -14.74 15.78
N TYR A 450 -13.33 -13.94 16.52
CA TYR A 450 -14.76 -14.18 16.72
C TYR A 450 -15.53 -14.21 15.40
N ASP A 451 -15.39 -13.19 14.54
CA ASP A 451 -16.09 -13.12 13.25
C ASP A 451 -15.63 -14.25 12.30
N ALA A 452 -14.34 -14.60 12.33
CA ALA A 452 -13.79 -15.73 11.58
C ALA A 452 -14.42 -17.06 11.99
N LEU A 453 -14.56 -17.32 13.28
CA LEU A 453 -15.16 -18.56 13.80
C LEU A 453 -16.64 -18.65 13.41
N VAL A 454 -17.44 -17.59 13.65
CA VAL A 454 -18.88 -17.54 13.31
C VAL A 454 -19.12 -17.78 11.83
N ARG A 455 -18.36 -17.10 10.96
CA ARG A 455 -18.50 -17.24 9.49
C ARG A 455 -18.03 -18.59 9.01
N THR A 456 -16.91 -19.10 9.53
CA THR A 456 -16.37 -20.41 9.14
C THR A 456 -17.30 -21.54 9.60
N ALA A 457 -17.98 -21.40 10.76
CA ALA A 457 -19.01 -22.34 11.20
C ALA A 457 -20.15 -22.44 10.17
N ARG A 458 -20.62 -21.29 9.66
CA ARG A 458 -21.64 -21.29 8.60
C ARG A 458 -21.15 -21.99 7.34
N THR A 459 -19.96 -21.66 6.84
CA THR A 459 -19.38 -22.29 5.64
C THR A 459 -19.14 -23.77 5.84
N ALA A 460 -18.72 -24.20 7.04
CA ALA A 460 -18.56 -25.61 7.37
C ALA A 460 -19.89 -26.37 7.28
N ARG A 461 -20.98 -25.76 7.72
CA ARG A 461 -22.32 -26.36 7.67
C ARG A 461 -22.91 -26.37 6.26
N GLU A 462 -22.78 -25.25 5.54
CA GLU A 462 -23.49 -25.03 4.27
C GLU A 462 -22.69 -25.51 3.04
N VAL A 463 -21.34 -25.43 3.08
CA VAL A 463 -20.48 -25.75 1.94
C VAL A 463 -19.72 -27.06 2.14
N TRP A 464 -19.12 -27.26 3.33
CA TRP A 464 -18.29 -28.46 3.59
C TRP A 464 -19.10 -29.65 4.10
N GLY A 465 -20.36 -29.45 4.53
CA GLY A 465 -21.22 -30.51 5.04
C GLY A 465 -20.78 -31.07 6.41
N ASP A 466 -19.96 -30.33 7.17
CA ASP A 466 -19.38 -30.74 8.44
C ASP A 466 -20.08 -30.00 9.62
N ALA A 467 -21.28 -30.46 9.98
CA ALA A 467 -22.06 -29.87 11.06
C ALA A 467 -21.35 -29.96 12.41
N ALA A 468 -20.65 -31.08 12.69
CA ALA A 468 -19.97 -31.26 13.97
C ALA A 468 -18.78 -30.29 14.12
N TYR A 469 -18.09 -29.98 13.03
CA TYR A 469 -17.05 -28.94 13.03
C TYR A 469 -17.65 -27.55 13.21
N ALA A 470 -18.76 -27.27 12.53
CA ALA A 470 -19.49 -26.01 12.66
C ALA A 470 -19.93 -25.75 14.11
N ASP A 471 -20.52 -26.74 14.76
CA ASP A 471 -20.99 -26.62 16.16
C ASP A 471 -19.83 -26.31 17.11
N ARG A 472 -18.66 -26.94 16.93
CA ARG A 472 -17.46 -26.65 17.73
C ARG A 472 -16.97 -25.21 17.53
N LEU A 473 -17.06 -24.66 16.30
CA LEU A 473 -16.66 -23.28 16.02
C LEU A 473 -17.65 -22.27 16.61
N ASP A 474 -18.93 -22.56 16.56
CA ASP A 474 -19.99 -21.75 17.20
C ASP A 474 -19.80 -21.69 18.72
N ASP A 475 -19.55 -22.84 19.37
CA ASP A 475 -19.27 -22.92 20.79
C ASP A 475 -18.02 -22.10 21.16
N ALA A 476 -16.93 -22.27 20.41
CA ALA A 476 -15.68 -21.52 20.63
C ALA A 476 -15.86 -20.01 20.45
N ALA A 477 -16.66 -19.59 19.46
CA ALA A 477 -16.99 -18.18 19.25
C ALA A 477 -17.80 -17.60 20.42
N ALA A 478 -18.79 -18.34 20.90
CA ALA A 478 -19.61 -17.93 22.05
C ALA A 478 -18.78 -17.78 23.33
N GLU A 479 -17.90 -18.75 23.61
CA GLU A 479 -16.99 -18.71 24.75
C GLU A 479 -15.97 -17.55 24.63
N LEU A 480 -15.40 -17.31 23.45
CA LEU A 480 -14.50 -16.18 23.22
C LEU A 480 -15.20 -14.85 23.49
N ARG A 481 -16.42 -14.68 22.98
CA ARG A 481 -17.23 -13.47 23.20
C ARG A 481 -17.51 -13.24 24.68
N GLU A 482 -17.91 -14.27 25.42
CA GLU A 482 -18.19 -14.16 26.86
C GLU A 482 -16.94 -13.70 27.62
N ARG A 483 -15.80 -14.35 27.38
CA ARG A 483 -14.51 -13.98 28.00
C ARG A 483 -14.12 -12.57 27.63
N PHE A 484 -14.22 -12.21 26.33
CA PHE A 484 -13.87 -10.88 25.84
C PHE A 484 -14.67 -9.78 26.54
N LEU A 485 -15.98 -9.91 26.61
CA LEU A 485 -16.85 -8.92 27.25
C LEU A 485 -16.59 -8.78 28.76
N ARG A 486 -16.11 -9.83 29.40
CA ARG A 486 -15.72 -9.82 30.83
C ARG A 486 -14.36 -9.17 31.05
N ASP A 487 -13.36 -9.52 30.23
CA ASP A 487 -11.96 -9.23 30.53
C ASP A 487 -11.44 -7.94 29.84
N PHE A 488 -11.99 -7.58 28.67
CA PHE A 488 -11.60 -6.36 27.95
C PHE A 488 -12.45 -5.14 28.30
N TRP A 489 -13.68 -5.33 28.81
CA TRP A 489 -14.52 -4.17 29.11
C TRP A 489 -14.11 -3.50 30.42
N MET A 490 -13.73 -2.21 30.33
CA MET A 490 -13.35 -1.40 31.47
C MET A 490 -14.59 -0.67 32.03
N ALA A 491 -15.08 -1.09 33.21
CA ALA A 491 -16.30 -0.52 33.80
C ALA A 491 -16.20 0.98 34.13
N GLY A 492 -15.02 1.48 34.51
CA GLY A 492 -14.81 2.88 34.85
C GLY A 492 -14.96 3.82 33.64
N PRO A 493 -14.17 3.65 32.56
CA PRO A 493 -14.32 4.39 31.31
C PRO A 493 -15.57 4.03 30.51
N ASP A 494 -16.22 2.89 30.80
CA ASP A 494 -17.30 2.31 30.01
C ASP A 494 -16.90 2.15 28.53
N PHE A 495 -15.73 1.54 28.31
CA PHE A 495 -15.07 1.41 27.00
C PHE A 495 -14.14 0.19 27.00
N PRO A 496 -13.87 -0.45 25.84
CA PRO A 496 -12.95 -1.59 25.79
C PRO A 496 -11.49 -1.17 25.97
N ALA A 497 -10.69 -1.99 26.65
CA ALA A 497 -9.25 -1.88 26.69
C ALA A 497 -8.66 -2.12 25.30
N LEU A 498 -7.54 -1.45 25.00
CA LEU A 498 -6.78 -1.63 23.75
C LEU A 498 -6.24 -3.06 23.63
N ALA A 499 -5.78 -3.62 24.76
CA ALA A 499 -5.20 -4.95 24.83
C ALA A 499 -5.24 -5.50 26.27
N LEU A 500 -4.93 -6.79 26.40
CA LEU A 500 -4.43 -7.36 27.66
C LEU A 500 -2.93 -7.61 27.49
N ASP A 501 -2.12 -7.20 28.47
CA ASP A 501 -0.69 -7.48 28.49
C ASP A 501 -0.40 -8.91 28.99
N GLY A 502 0.88 -9.33 28.99
CA GLY A 502 1.29 -10.66 29.41
C GLY A 502 1.02 -10.99 30.89
N ARG A 503 0.56 -10.03 31.70
CA ARG A 503 0.10 -10.20 33.08
C ARG A 503 -1.42 -10.15 33.21
N GLY A 504 -2.14 -10.06 32.08
CA GLY A 504 -3.59 -9.93 32.05
C GLY A 504 -4.12 -8.54 32.45
N ARG A 505 -3.26 -7.50 32.51
CA ARG A 505 -3.69 -6.14 32.80
C ARG A 505 -4.32 -5.49 31.58
N GLN A 506 -5.44 -4.80 31.79
CA GLN A 506 -6.10 -4.02 30.74
C GLN A 506 -5.22 -2.82 30.34
N VAL A 507 -4.85 -2.76 29.06
CA VAL A 507 -4.15 -1.59 28.47
C VAL A 507 -5.20 -0.53 28.20
N ASP A 508 -5.24 0.48 29.04
CA ASP A 508 -6.36 1.40 29.24
C ASP A 508 -6.38 2.62 28.32
N SER A 509 -5.54 2.64 27.28
CA SER A 509 -5.52 3.72 26.29
C SER A 509 -6.81 3.73 25.44
N PRO A 510 -7.49 4.91 25.32
CA PRO A 510 -8.66 5.06 24.49
C PRO A 510 -8.28 5.10 23.00
N ALA A 511 -8.40 3.97 22.32
CA ALA A 511 -7.92 3.75 20.96
C ALA A 511 -9.04 3.43 19.97
N SER A 512 -8.80 3.74 18.67
CA SER A 512 -9.74 3.49 17.57
C SER A 512 -10.04 2.02 17.33
N ASP A 513 -9.18 1.12 17.81
CA ASP A 513 -9.34 -0.34 17.75
C ASP A 513 -10.70 -0.82 18.30
N ALA A 514 -11.29 -0.05 19.22
CA ALA A 514 -12.65 -0.27 19.70
C ALA A 514 -13.69 -0.29 18.56
N GLY A 515 -13.48 0.46 17.50
CA GLY A 515 -14.36 0.50 16.33
C GLY A 515 -14.30 -0.78 15.48
N HIS A 516 -13.16 -1.49 15.49
CA HIS A 516 -13.03 -2.79 14.83
C HIS A 516 -13.89 -3.88 15.54
N LEU A 517 -14.18 -3.68 16.83
CA LEU A 517 -15.09 -4.54 17.58
C LEU A 517 -16.54 -4.36 17.12
N LEU A 518 -16.92 -3.18 16.63
CA LEU A 518 -18.20 -2.96 15.96
C LEU A 518 -18.26 -3.77 14.66
N TRP A 519 -17.22 -3.67 13.84
CA TRP A 519 -17.18 -4.38 12.56
C TRP A 519 -17.25 -5.89 12.72
N SER A 520 -16.54 -6.47 13.70
CA SER A 520 -16.53 -7.90 13.97
C SER A 520 -17.86 -8.43 14.56
N GLY A 521 -18.64 -7.57 15.21
CA GLY A 521 -19.91 -7.96 15.87
C GLY A 521 -19.74 -8.68 17.22
N ILE A 522 -18.53 -8.61 17.81
CA ILE A 522 -18.27 -9.26 19.12
C ILE A 522 -18.99 -8.56 20.29
N LEU A 523 -19.33 -7.29 20.15
CA LEU A 523 -20.03 -6.50 21.17
C LEU A 523 -21.52 -6.87 21.23
N ASP A 524 -22.17 -6.64 22.37
CA ASP A 524 -23.63 -6.54 22.48
C ASP A 524 -24.11 -5.13 22.08
N ASP A 525 -25.41 -4.98 21.80
CA ASP A 525 -25.99 -3.72 21.35
C ASP A 525 -25.74 -2.53 22.30
N PRO A 526 -25.86 -2.63 23.64
CA PRO A 526 -25.58 -1.53 24.53
C PRO A 526 -24.12 -1.05 24.44
N ARG A 527 -23.16 -1.99 24.46
CA ARG A 527 -21.74 -1.67 24.36
C ARG A 527 -21.37 -1.12 22.98
N ALA A 528 -21.95 -1.67 21.91
CA ALA A 528 -21.75 -1.18 20.56
C ALA A 528 -22.21 0.28 20.40
N ARG A 529 -23.40 0.63 20.92
CA ARG A 529 -23.88 2.04 20.92
C ARG A 529 -22.97 2.95 21.71
N ARG A 530 -22.49 2.50 22.86
CA ARG A 530 -21.54 3.26 23.67
C ARG A 530 -20.24 3.52 22.94
N VAL A 531 -19.64 2.52 22.31
CA VAL A 531 -18.42 2.65 21.52
C VAL A 531 -18.65 3.58 20.32
N GLY A 532 -19.73 3.39 19.55
CA GLY A 532 -20.04 4.21 18.38
C GLY A 532 -20.18 5.70 18.74
N SER A 533 -20.94 6.03 19.79
CA SER A 533 -21.07 7.42 20.24
C SER A 533 -19.76 7.99 20.75
N ARG A 534 -18.96 7.23 21.51
CA ARG A 534 -17.68 7.65 22.07
C ARG A 534 -16.64 7.99 20.98
N LEU A 535 -16.59 7.24 19.91
CA LEU A 535 -15.65 7.45 18.81
C LEU A 535 -15.94 8.74 18.01
N LEU A 536 -17.14 9.31 18.11
CA LEU A 536 -17.51 10.58 17.49
C LEU A 536 -17.32 11.79 18.42
N GLU A 537 -16.89 11.61 19.66
CA GLU A 537 -16.56 12.71 20.56
C GLU A 537 -15.32 13.49 20.07
N PRO A 538 -15.17 14.80 20.39
CA PRO A 538 -14.16 15.67 19.78
C PRO A 538 -12.70 15.27 20.01
N ASP A 539 -12.40 14.53 21.07
CA ASP A 539 -11.06 14.01 21.33
C ASP A 539 -10.69 12.84 20.40
N PHE A 540 -11.67 12.07 19.92
CA PHE A 540 -11.47 11.06 18.87
C PHE A 540 -11.70 11.64 17.46
N PHE A 541 -12.87 12.23 17.21
CA PHE A 541 -13.23 12.73 15.88
C PHE A 541 -12.62 14.10 15.61
N SER A 542 -11.69 14.18 14.67
CA SER A 542 -10.98 15.40 14.29
C SER A 542 -11.82 16.38 13.44
N GLY A 543 -13.02 15.97 12.99
CA GLY A 543 -13.81 16.67 11.97
C GLY A 543 -13.49 16.20 10.55
N TRP A 544 -12.39 15.41 10.39
CA TRP A 544 -12.03 14.73 9.15
C TRP A 544 -12.21 13.21 9.28
N SER A 545 -11.77 12.66 10.39
CA SER A 545 -11.72 11.23 10.66
C SER A 545 -11.45 10.98 12.14
N ILE A 546 -11.62 9.74 12.58
CA ILE A 546 -11.32 9.28 13.95
C ILE A 546 -9.82 9.07 14.08
N ARG A 547 -9.24 9.58 15.16
CA ARG A 547 -7.82 9.42 15.52
C ARG A 547 -7.55 8.04 16.08
N THR A 548 -6.37 7.52 15.82
CA THR A 548 -5.90 6.22 16.35
C THR A 548 -5.82 6.17 17.87
N LEU A 549 -5.66 7.32 18.51
CA LEU A 549 -5.69 7.52 19.95
C LEU A 549 -6.39 8.84 20.27
N ALA A 550 -7.26 8.86 21.28
CA ALA A 550 -7.95 10.06 21.71
C ALA A 550 -6.97 11.16 22.11
N SER A 551 -7.23 12.41 21.71
CA SER A 551 -6.43 13.55 22.13
C SER A 551 -6.61 13.85 23.61
N GLY A 552 -5.62 14.53 24.23
CA GLY A 552 -5.67 14.92 25.65
C GLY A 552 -5.13 13.86 26.61
N VAL A 553 -4.77 12.67 26.13
CA VAL A 553 -4.08 11.66 26.96
C VAL A 553 -2.55 11.78 26.83
N PRO A 554 -1.77 11.42 27.86
CA PRO A 554 -0.31 11.59 27.87
C PRO A 554 0.42 10.92 26.69
N ALA A 555 -0.07 9.77 26.22
CA ALA A 555 0.51 9.02 25.10
C ALA A 555 0.19 9.61 23.72
N TYR A 556 -0.77 10.54 23.62
CA TYR A 556 -1.20 11.12 22.35
C TYR A 556 -0.13 12.01 21.71
N HIS A 557 0.04 11.83 20.40
CA HIS A 557 0.86 12.74 19.60
C HIS A 557 0.32 12.81 18.16
N PRO A 558 -0.10 13.98 17.66
CA PRO A 558 -0.79 14.12 16.37
C PRO A 558 0.06 13.73 15.15
N LEU A 559 1.38 13.63 15.30
CA LEU A 559 2.35 13.19 14.30
C LEU A 559 3.00 11.84 14.66
N SER A 560 2.43 11.08 15.59
CA SER A 560 2.83 9.69 15.83
C SER A 560 2.07 8.75 14.90
N TYR A 561 2.78 7.83 14.24
CA TYR A 561 2.23 6.95 13.21
C TYR A 561 0.97 6.19 13.66
N HIS A 562 0.91 5.70 14.92
CA HIS A 562 -0.25 4.97 15.46
C HIS A 562 -0.81 5.52 16.80
N ARG A 563 -0.36 6.70 17.28
CA ARG A 563 -0.77 7.25 18.57
C ARG A 563 -1.36 8.66 18.45
N GLY A 564 -2.24 8.87 17.49
CA GLY A 564 -2.93 10.15 17.34
C GLY A 564 -3.16 10.61 15.90
N THR A 565 -2.50 10.03 14.91
CA THR A 565 -2.83 10.19 13.48
C THR A 565 -4.20 9.58 13.16
N ALA A 566 -4.70 9.83 11.96
CA ALA A 566 -5.95 9.29 11.48
C ALA A 566 -5.74 8.52 10.17
N TRP A 567 -6.20 7.27 10.14
CA TRP A 567 -6.00 6.33 9.04
C TRP A 567 -7.31 6.08 8.29
N PRO A 568 -7.38 6.29 6.98
CA PRO A 568 -8.59 6.04 6.21
C PRO A 568 -9.11 4.60 6.32
N HIS A 569 -8.24 3.59 6.30
CA HIS A 569 -8.65 2.19 6.40
C HIS A 569 -9.25 1.84 7.79
N ASP A 570 -8.62 2.31 8.87
CA ASP A 570 -9.13 2.17 10.24
C ASP A 570 -10.55 2.77 10.32
N ASN A 571 -10.70 3.97 9.77
CA ASN A 571 -12.00 4.64 9.68
C ASN A 571 -13.00 3.93 8.77
N ALA A 572 -12.55 3.24 7.71
CA ALA A 572 -13.41 2.40 6.87
C ALA A 572 -13.96 1.18 7.64
N VAL A 573 -13.13 0.53 8.44
CA VAL A 573 -13.57 -0.58 9.31
C VAL A 573 -14.58 -0.08 10.34
N ILE A 574 -14.28 1.05 11.00
CA ILE A 574 -15.21 1.67 11.96
C ILE A 574 -16.54 2.02 11.31
N LEU A 575 -16.51 2.63 10.12
CA LEU A 575 -17.68 3.01 9.34
C LEU A 575 -18.59 1.82 9.03
N LEU A 576 -18.00 0.72 8.55
CA LEU A 576 -18.74 -0.52 8.28
C LEU A 576 -19.29 -1.12 9.58
N GLY A 577 -18.57 -1.01 10.69
CA GLY A 577 -19.02 -1.42 12.01
C GLY A 577 -20.21 -0.61 12.51
N LEU A 578 -20.16 0.71 12.39
CA LEU A 578 -21.29 1.60 12.72
C LEU A 578 -22.54 1.25 11.90
N ALA A 579 -22.38 1.03 10.60
CA ALA A 579 -23.48 0.62 9.72
C ALA A 579 -24.05 -0.76 10.12
N ARG A 580 -23.21 -1.72 10.53
CA ARG A 580 -23.63 -3.05 11.01
C ARG A 580 -24.58 -2.97 12.21
N TYR A 581 -24.35 -2.04 13.14
CA TYR A 581 -25.18 -1.84 14.32
C TYR A 581 -26.31 -0.81 14.12
N GLY A 582 -26.56 -0.35 12.89
CA GLY A 582 -27.59 0.64 12.57
C GLY A 582 -27.32 2.05 13.11
N LEU A 583 -26.06 2.37 13.42
CA LEU A 583 -25.61 3.68 13.87
C LEU A 583 -25.32 4.58 12.65
N PHE A 584 -26.38 4.81 11.86
CA PHE A 584 -26.24 5.44 10.54
C PHE A 584 -25.92 6.94 10.60
N GLU A 585 -26.33 7.66 11.63
CA GLU A 585 -25.97 9.08 11.79
C GLU A 585 -24.47 9.24 12.07
N GLU A 586 -23.93 8.40 12.95
CA GLU A 586 -22.49 8.35 13.23
C GLU A 586 -21.70 7.92 11.97
N ALA A 587 -22.18 6.90 11.28
CA ALA A 587 -21.57 6.43 10.03
C ALA A 587 -21.57 7.54 8.97
N ARG A 588 -22.67 8.26 8.80
CA ARG A 588 -22.78 9.37 7.85
C ARG A 588 -21.85 10.54 8.22
N THR A 589 -21.74 10.88 9.49
CA THR A 589 -20.82 11.92 9.98
C THR A 589 -19.37 11.57 9.61
N LEU A 590 -18.97 10.33 9.86
CA LEU A 590 -17.63 9.84 9.52
C LEU A 590 -17.39 9.80 8.00
N ALA A 591 -18.36 9.31 7.23
CA ALA A 591 -18.31 9.26 5.77
C ALA A 591 -18.09 10.65 5.15
N LEU A 592 -18.85 11.66 5.60
CA LEU A 592 -18.70 13.05 5.12
C LEU A 592 -17.34 13.64 5.47
N GLY A 593 -16.82 13.38 6.68
CA GLY A 593 -15.48 13.82 7.07
C GLY A 593 -14.38 13.24 6.17
N LEU A 594 -14.44 11.96 5.85
CA LEU A 594 -13.49 11.28 4.95
C LEU A 594 -13.57 11.83 3.51
N LEU A 595 -14.78 12.05 2.99
CA LEU A 595 -14.98 12.61 1.66
C LEU A 595 -14.48 14.06 1.57
N ASP A 596 -14.78 14.90 2.57
CA ASP A 596 -14.24 16.24 2.66
C ASP A 596 -12.70 16.24 2.71
N ALA A 597 -12.10 15.34 3.49
CA ALA A 597 -10.65 15.18 3.53
C ALA A 597 -10.10 14.80 2.16
N SER A 598 -10.73 13.85 1.45
CA SER A 598 -10.31 13.41 0.13
C SER A 598 -10.29 14.53 -0.91
N ALA A 599 -11.26 15.46 -0.85
CA ALA A 599 -11.36 16.60 -1.77
C ALA A 599 -10.10 17.51 -1.72
N HIS A 600 -9.46 17.61 -0.56
CA HIS A 600 -8.20 18.37 -0.39
C HIS A 600 -6.98 17.66 -0.97
N HIS A 601 -7.09 16.39 -1.34
CA HIS A 601 -6.04 15.55 -1.90
C HIS A 601 -6.34 15.08 -3.32
N GLY A 602 -7.15 15.81 -4.09
CA GLY A 602 -7.56 15.43 -5.45
C GLY A 602 -8.37 14.12 -5.46
N HIS A 603 -9.21 13.94 -4.47
CA HIS A 603 -10.02 12.75 -4.21
C HIS A 603 -9.24 11.46 -3.90
N ARG A 604 -7.93 11.57 -3.65
CA ARG A 604 -7.08 10.46 -3.17
C ARG A 604 -6.91 10.58 -1.66
N LEU A 605 -7.36 9.58 -0.92
CA LEU A 605 -7.00 9.47 0.50
C LEU A 605 -5.56 8.97 0.64
N PRO A 606 -4.70 9.65 1.42
CA PRO A 606 -3.36 9.15 1.72
C PRO A 606 -3.45 7.96 2.70
N GLU A 607 -2.34 7.24 2.89
CA GLU A 607 -2.25 6.19 3.90
C GLU A 607 -2.70 6.68 5.28
N VAL A 608 -2.21 7.84 5.68
CA VAL A 608 -2.41 8.41 7.02
C VAL A 608 -2.33 9.94 6.97
N MET A 609 -3.14 10.59 7.80
CA MET A 609 -3.16 12.03 8.03
C MET A 609 -2.73 12.33 9.47
N ALA A 610 -2.13 13.49 9.71
CA ALA A 610 -1.85 13.97 11.06
C ALA A 610 -3.15 14.23 11.85
N GLY A 611 -3.11 14.04 13.17
CA GLY A 611 -4.29 14.05 14.03
C GLY A 611 -4.83 15.44 14.42
N TYR A 612 -4.47 16.50 13.71
CA TYR A 612 -4.99 17.85 13.98
C TYR A 612 -6.46 17.98 13.62
N SER A 613 -7.21 18.73 14.44
CA SER A 613 -8.63 18.94 14.22
C SER A 613 -8.90 19.94 13.10
N ARG A 614 -10.09 19.82 12.51
CA ARG A 614 -10.61 20.79 11.52
C ARG A 614 -10.76 22.21 12.10
N SER A 615 -10.95 22.32 13.40
CA SER A 615 -11.01 23.62 14.09
C SER A 615 -9.64 24.26 14.27
N GLU A 616 -8.55 23.45 14.33
CA GLU A 616 -7.18 23.96 14.41
C GLU A 616 -6.64 24.35 13.03
N HIS A 617 -6.98 23.58 11.99
CA HIS A 617 -6.55 23.85 10.63
C HIS A 617 -7.62 23.47 9.60
N PRO A 618 -7.98 24.40 8.66
CA PRO A 618 -9.10 24.23 7.73
C PRO A 618 -8.83 23.22 6.59
N ARG A 619 -7.70 22.53 6.60
CA ARG A 619 -7.34 21.46 5.67
C ARG A 619 -6.74 20.31 6.45
N PRO A 620 -6.91 19.06 5.99
CA PRO A 620 -6.21 17.94 6.58
C PRO A 620 -4.69 18.17 6.54
N VAL A 621 -4.02 17.96 7.67
CA VAL A 621 -2.57 18.13 7.75
C VAL A 621 -1.91 16.83 7.31
N PRO A 622 -1.02 16.85 6.30
CA PRO A 622 -0.34 15.65 5.85
C PRO A 622 0.57 15.05 6.91
N TYR A 623 0.64 13.70 6.93
CA TYR A 623 1.70 13.02 7.66
C TYR A 623 2.96 12.90 6.78
N PRO A 624 4.17 13.25 7.29
CA PRO A 624 5.36 13.40 6.43
C PRO A 624 5.83 12.14 5.70
N HIS A 625 5.56 10.96 6.27
CA HIS A 625 6.03 9.66 5.76
C HIS A 625 4.93 8.79 5.16
N SER A 626 3.78 9.38 4.86
CA SER A 626 2.61 8.69 4.34
C SER A 626 2.85 8.15 2.93
N CYS A 627 2.50 6.88 2.71
CA CYS A 627 2.40 6.32 1.36
C CYS A 627 1.23 6.95 0.59
N SER A 628 1.43 7.15 -0.72
CA SER A 628 0.38 7.64 -1.62
C SER A 628 0.74 7.30 -3.08
N PRO A 629 -0.05 6.45 -3.77
CA PRO A 629 -1.23 5.73 -3.27
C PRO A 629 -0.90 4.61 -2.27
N GLN A 630 -1.93 4.30 -1.45
CA GLN A 630 -1.95 3.16 -0.53
C GLN A 630 -3.25 2.38 -0.75
N ALA A 631 -3.19 1.06 -0.88
CA ALA A 631 -4.30 0.24 -1.36
C ALA A 631 -5.54 0.29 -0.46
N TRP A 632 -5.39 0.07 0.85
CA TRP A 632 -6.55 0.13 1.76
C TRP A 632 -7.14 1.54 1.91
N ALA A 633 -6.32 2.60 1.76
CA ALA A 633 -6.82 3.97 1.70
C ALA A 633 -7.56 4.25 0.38
N ALA A 634 -7.04 3.73 -0.75
CA ALA A 634 -7.69 3.80 -2.05
C ALA A 634 -9.02 3.02 -2.10
N ALA A 635 -9.15 1.93 -1.34
CA ALA A 635 -10.39 1.17 -1.21
C ALA A 635 -11.40 1.78 -0.22
N THR A 636 -10.98 2.70 0.65
CA THR A 636 -11.86 3.34 1.67
C THR A 636 -13.12 3.97 1.07
N PRO A 637 -13.11 4.70 -0.08
CA PRO A 637 -14.35 5.22 -0.69
C PRO A 637 -15.36 4.14 -1.08
N LEU A 638 -14.91 2.92 -1.37
CA LEU A 638 -15.80 1.78 -1.66
C LEU A 638 -16.49 1.29 -0.37
N ALA A 639 -15.79 1.30 0.77
CA ALA A 639 -16.40 1.04 2.08
C ALA A 639 -17.42 2.14 2.44
N VAL A 640 -17.12 3.41 2.15
CA VAL A 640 -18.09 4.52 2.31
C VAL A 640 -19.34 4.26 1.47
N LEU A 641 -19.18 3.89 0.20
CA LEU A 641 -20.31 3.55 -0.67
C LEU A 641 -21.14 2.39 -0.10
N THR A 642 -20.49 1.36 0.45
CA THR A 642 -21.17 0.21 1.06
C THR A 642 -22.01 0.62 2.27
N ALA A 643 -21.46 1.44 3.18
CA ALA A 643 -22.18 1.92 4.36
C ALA A 643 -23.38 2.80 4.01
N LEU A 644 -23.24 3.72 3.05
CA LEU A 644 -24.35 4.58 2.59
C LEU A 644 -25.46 3.79 1.89
N ARG A 645 -25.11 2.72 1.18
CA ARG A 645 -26.10 1.80 0.60
C ARG A 645 -26.85 1.01 1.67
N ALA A 646 -26.17 0.57 2.72
CA ALA A 646 -26.80 -0.11 3.87
C ALA A 646 -27.79 0.83 4.59
N GLU A 647 -27.41 2.08 4.83
CA GLU A 647 -28.29 3.12 5.38
C GLU A 647 -29.55 3.31 4.54
N ARG A 648 -29.40 3.40 3.23
CA ARG A 648 -30.53 3.57 2.31
C ARG A 648 -31.45 2.34 2.33
N ALA A 649 -30.90 1.14 2.25
CA ALA A 649 -31.70 -0.09 2.31
C ALA A 649 -32.52 -0.18 3.63
N TYR A 650 -31.93 0.25 4.74
CA TYR A 650 -32.62 0.35 6.02
C TYR A 650 -33.78 1.34 5.99
N ARG A 651 -33.56 2.55 5.44
CA ARG A 651 -34.63 3.57 5.31
C ARG A 651 -35.77 3.08 4.39
N ASP A 652 -35.43 2.49 3.25
CA ASP A 652 -36.42 1.98 2.28
C ASP A 652 -37.25 0.83 2.88
N ALA A 653 -36.70 0.05 3.81
CA ALA A 653 -37.43 -1.03 4.52
C ALA A 653 -38.38 -0.50 5.63
N GLN A 654 -38.26 0.77 6.03
CA GLN A 654 -39.13 1.37 7.05
C GLN A 654 -40.32 2.14 6.45
N VAL A 655 -40.33 2.37 5.13
CA VAL A 655 -41.41 3.00 4.37
C VAL A 655 -42.32 1.92 3.76
#